data_59300d2f06f091d31def2fad3ffcbb87
#
_entry.id   59300d2f06f091d31def2fad3ffcbb87
#
_cell.length_a   1.000
_cell.length_b   1.000
_cell.length_c   1.000
_cell.angle_alpha   90.00
_cell.angle_beta   90.00
_cell.angle_gamma   90.00
#
_symmetry.space_group_name_H-M   'P 1'
#
loop_
_entity.id
_entity.type
_entity.pdbx_description
1 polymer ?
#
loop_
_entity_poly.entity_id
_entity_poly.type
_entity_poly.pdbx_seq_one_letter_code
_entity_poly.pdbx_strand_id
1 'polypeptide(L)'
;QPEKYVVSEEKFDITGDKLVDDDKELADKYADTNANPYADKADNNEAANINTKSVKPGQKLVYQVWLDTTKFDANNKQNIQSVGITDDYDETKVDVDASAIKAYDGKTGADVTDRFDITVNNGVITATLKAGFTKSLGDADNTQVIDTTKFEFGRYYKFDIPATVKADVAGGVDIENTAAQVVNYYNPVSKTVEKPNKPTEKRVNSVPVKVEFNFTKRLEGRELKAKEFSFVLKDSEGKVLETVSNDAAGNVKFSALEFKKGQEGTHTYTVEEVKGTDGTVTYDAMKAVVTVEVKHDGTAKALITNVTDPADKEFNNTVRPPETPEFNPEKYILNEKEFDIKGTKLLDDDSELTDKVADTNKNPYADKADNNEAQNINTKTLKKGDQVVYQVWLDTTKFNKDNKDYIQSVGVTDKYDSENLDINVADIKAYDSVTGEDVTAKFDIKVENGVITATSKADLTKSLGDAENTPVIDTTKFAFGRYYKFDIPATIKATAKDGVDIENTASQTVHQYDPTKKSVEKPEKPTETRVVNIPTKVEFNFTKKLEGRQLKEGEFSFVLKDKDGNVIETVKNDAAGNIKFSALEFKRGEEGTYTYTVEEVKGTEAGVEYDKMVATVTVTVTKEGKVLTATSQLPGDTEFNNKVTPPSTPPTTPPTTPPTTPPTPPKPPKPLLPNTGEESTSGALAGFGTLLAGIALAVRRRKDEE
;
A
#
# COMPACT_ATOMS: atom_id res chain seq x y z
N GLN A 1 -70.42 25.03 9.30
CA GLN A 1 -69.55 24.11 8.62
C GLN A 1 -68.28 23.88 9.45
N PRO A 2 -68.15 22.76 10.15
CA PRO A 2 -66.96 22.42 10.87
C PRO A 2 -65.88 21.96 9.87
N GLU A 3 -64.61 22.17 10.26
CA GLU A 3 -63.46 21.78 9.46
C GLU A 3 -62.47 21.00 10.30
N LYS A 4 -61.62 20.19 9.65
CA LYS A 4 -60.61 19.38 10.27
C LYS A 4 -59.31 19.40 9.47
N TYR A 5 -58.19 19.53 10.18
CA TYR A 5 -56.86 19.50 9.58
C TYR A 5 -55.97 18.54 10.38
N VAL A 6 -54.93 18.06 9.78
CA VAL A 6 -53.85 17.33 10.45
C VAL A 6 -52.51 17.99 10.12
N VAL A 7 -51.79 18.42 11.15
CA VAL A 7 -50.55 19.19 10.97
C VAL A 7 -49.41 18.60 11.75
N SER A 8 -48.18 18.89 11.31
CA SER A 8 -46.96 18.48 12.01
C SER A 8 -46.74 19.38 13.24
N GLU A 9 -46.61 18.75 14.43
CA GLU A 9 -46.39 19.48 15.69
C GLU A 9 -45.14 20.39 15.65
N GLU A 10 -44.09 19.96 14.98
CA GLU A 10 -42.82 20.71 14.93
C GLU A 10 -42.86 22.00 14.12
N LYS A 11 -43.82 22.14 13.21
CA LYS A 11 -43.88 23.26 12.24
C LYS A 11 -45.15 24.09 12.38
N PHE A 12 -46.00 23.76 13.32
CA PHE A 12 -47.30 24.40 13.45
C PHE A 12 -47.35 25.30 14.70
N ASP A 13 -47.67 26.59 14.50
CA ASP A 13 -47.98 27.50 15.59
C ASP A 13 -49.41 27.28 16.08
N ILE A 14 -49.56 26.68 17.26
CA ILE A 14 -50.85 26.40 17.88
C ILE A 14 -51.47 27.64 18.54
N THR A 15 -50.82 28.78 18.53
CA THR A 15 -51.28 30.02 19.17
C THR A 15 -52.30 30.82 18.34
N GLY A 16 -52.82 30.25 17.26
CA GLY A 16 -53.92 30.83 16.50
C GLY A 16 -53.56 31.74 15.36
N ASP A 17 -52.28 31.73 14.94
CA ASP A 17 -51.87 32.51 13.77
C ASP A 17 -52.55 32.00 12.48
N LYS A 18 -52.85 32.95 11.63
CA LYS A 18 -53.44 32.68 10.33
C LYS A 18 -52.47 31.90 9.45
N LEU A 19 -52.84 30.66 9.14
CA LEU A 19 -52.09 29.86 8.18
C LEU A 19 -52.32 30.40 6.74
N VAL A 20 -51.36 30.23 5.86
CA VAL A 20 -51.48 30.71 4.47
C VAL A 20 -52.31 29.71 3.70
N ASP A 21 -53.26 30.21 2.95
CA ASP A 21 -54.09 29.42 2.03
C ASP A 21 -53.28 29.11 0.76
N ASP A 22 -53.11 27.84 0.44
CA ASP A 22 -52.38 27.33 -0.73
C ASP A 22 -52.92 25.99 -1.23
N ASP A 23 -54.17 26.05 -1.72
CA ASP A 23 -54.96 24.86 -2.18
C ASP A 23 -54.39 24.13 -3.38
N LYS A 24 -53.30 24.60 -3.99
CA LYS A 24 -52.89 24.11 -5.31
C LYS A 24 -52.46 22.68 -5.37
N GLU A 25 -52.03 22.08 -4.26
CA GLU A 25 -51.50 20.72 -4.20
C GLU A 25 -52.37 19.72 -3.44
N LEU A 26 -53.34 20.20 -2.67
CA LEU A 26 -54.25 19.33 -1.91
C LEU A 26 -55.61 19.27 -2.60
N ALA A 27 -55.94 18.11 -3.10
CA ALA A 27 -57.29 17.85 -3.69
C ALA A 27 -58.35 17.82 -2.59
N ASP A 28 -58.47 18.91 -1.84
CA ASP A 28 -59.53 19.09 -0.84
C ASP A 28 -60.65 19.91 -1.48
N LYS A 29 -61.69 19.22 -1.93
CA LYS A 29 -62.88 19.83 -2.55
C LYS A 29 -63.82 20.52 -1.57
N TYR A 30 -63.53 20.52 -0.29
CA TYR A 30 -64.47 20.98 0.72
C TYR A 30 -63.96 22.23 1.51
N ALA A 31 -62.67 22.50 1.54
CA ALA A 31 -62.09 23.61 2.28
C ALA A 31 -62.49 24.98 1.74
N ASP A 32 -62.58 25.09 0.41
CA ASP A 32 -62.89 26.36 -0.29
C ASP A 32 -64.30 26.91 -0.06
N THR A 33 -65.21 26.09 0.43
CA THR A 33 -66.60 26.50 0.57
C THR A 33 -66.91 27.23 1.87
N ASN A 34 -65.96 27.23 2.83
CA ASN A 34 -66.27 27.68 4.20
C ASN A 34 -65.90 29.15 4.50
N ALA A 35 -65.14 29.76 3.63
CA ALA A 35 -64.65 31.13 3.85
C ALA A 35 -64.07 31.40 5.25
N ASN A 36 -63.53 30.35 5.90
CA ASN A 36 -62.87 30.49 7.17
C ASN A 36 -61.37 30.86 6.95
N PRO A 37 -61.03 32.16 7.09
CA PRO A 37 -59.70 32.61 6.74
C PRO A 37 -58.62 32.11 7.69
N TYR A 38 -58.98 31.34 8.74
CA TYR A 38 -58.06 30.77 9.68
C TYR A 38 -57.84 29.30 9.45
N ALA A 39 -58.88 28.54 9.04
CA ALA A 39 -58.82 27.12 8.77
C ALA A 39 -58.20 26.81 7.40
N ASP A 40 -58.59 27.55 6.37
CA ASP A 40 -58.04 27.43 5.01
C ASP A 40 -56.51 27.53 4.99
N LYS A 41 -55.98 28.38 5.88
CA LYS A 41 -54.52 28.51 6.03
C LYS A 41 -53.82 27.27 6.58
N ALA A 42 -54.50 26.46 7.42
CA ALA A 42 -53.90 25.19 7.89
C ALA A 42 -53.88 24.15 6.80
N ASP A 43 -54.90 24.09 5.98
CA ASP A 43 -54.99 23.14 4.87
C ASP A 43 -53.97 23.40 3.77
N ASN A 44 -53.73 24.68 3.48
CA ASN A 44 -52.87 25.15 2.42
C ASN A 44 -51.41 25.39 2.79
N ASN A 45 -51.01 25.12 4.02
CA ASN A 45 -49.65 25.21 4.46
C ASN A 45 -48.93 23.88 4.19
N GLU A 46 -48.29 23.73 3.02
CA GLU A 46 -47.56 22.53 2.62
C GLU A 46 -46.51 22.05 3.65
N ALA A 47 -45.91 22.98 4.39
CA ALA A 47 -44.91 22.64 5.40
C ALA A 47 -45.52 22.05 6.66
N ALA A 48 -46.71 22.52 7.09
CA ALA A 48 -47.38 22.09 8.27
C ALA A 48 -48.43 21.01 8.01
N ASN A 49 -49.18 21.11 6.90
CA ASN A 49 -50.22 20.15 6.55
C ASN A 49 -49.63 18.81 6.15
N ILE A 50 -49.99 17.76 6.90
CA ILE A 50 -49.55 16.39 6.62
C ILE A 50 -50.68 15.48 6.20
N ASN A 51 -51.84 16.02 5.81
CA ASN A 51 -52.91 15.22 5.23
C ASN A 51 -52.42 14.46 3.97
N THR A 52 -52.77 13.21 3.82
CA THR A 52 -52.32 12.29 2.79
C THR A 52 -50.85 11.94 2.79
N LYS A 53 -50.05 12.54 3.67
CA LYS A 53 -48.61 12.25 3.77
C LYS A 53 -48.33 11.03 4.65
N SER A 54 -47.14 10.43 4.44
CA SER A 54 -46.66 9.31 5.24
C SER A 54 -46.16 9.78 6.61
N VAL A 55 -46.51 9.02 7.64
CA VAL A 55 -46.06 9.22 9.01
C VAL A 55 -45.30 7.99 9.51
N LYS A 56 -44.46 8.20 10.53
CA LYS A 56 -43.65 7.13 11.12
C LYS A 56 -44.19 6.71 12.48
N PRO A 57 -44.00 5.45 12.90
CA PRO A 57 -44.22 5.04 14.27
C PRO A 57 -43.51 5.98 15.24
N GLY A 58 -44.22 6.43 16.30
CA GLY A 58 -43.74 7.40 17.30
C GLY A 58 -43.80 8.87 16.86
N GLN A 59 -44.21 9.15 15.63
CA GLN A 59 -44.32 10.54 15.14
C GLN A 59 -45.50 11.26 15.86
N LYS A 60 -45.23 12.48 16.29
CA LYS A 60 -46.23 13.39 16.83
C LYS A 60 -46.91 14.15 15.70
N LEU A 61 -48.20 14.44 15.89
CA LEU A 61 -49.03 15.22 15.01
C LEU A 61 -50.12 15.94 15.82
N VAL A 62 -50.77 16.93 15.23
CA VAL A 62 -51.88 17.63 15.83
C VAL A 62 -53.07 17.60 14.89
N TYR A 63 -54.21 17.06 15.38
CA TYR A 63 -55.49 17.25 14.70
C TYR A 63 -56.08 18.58 15.14
N GLN A 64 -56.51 19.41 14.18
CA GLN A 64 -57.25 20.62 14.46
C GLN A 64 -58.70 20.43 14.05
N VAL A 65 -59.62 20.67 14.98
CA VAL A 65 -61.05 20.66 14.68
C VAL A 65 -61.61 22.04 14.91
N TRP A 66 -62.26 22.62 13.94
CA TRP A 66 -62.82 23.95 13.98
C TRP A 66 -64.34 23.87 14.08
N LEU A 67 -64.87 24.26 15.27
CA LEU A 67 -66.28 24.38 15.54
C LEU A 67 -66.78 25.71 14.98
N ASP A 68 -67.74 25.65 14.05
CA ASP A 68 -68.31 26.83 13.39
C ASP A 68 -69.56 27.36 14.10
N THR A 69 -69.47 28.60 14.64
CA THR A 69 -70.63 29.30 15.17
C THR A 69 -70.97 30.58 14.34
N THR A 70 -70.33 30.74 13.16
CA THR A 70 -70.46 31.97 12.33
C THR A 70 -71.89 32.22 11.85
N LYS A 71 -72.66 31.16 11.66
CA LYS A 71 -74.05 31.24 11.19
C LYS A 71 -75.05 31.22 12.33
N PHE A 72 -74.63 31.32 13.59
CA PHE A 72 -75.55 31.45 14.73
C PHE A 72 -75.89 32.94 14.92
N ASP A 73 -77.05 33.27 14.46
CA ASP A 73 -77.54 34.66 14.35
C ASP A 73 -78.75 34.95 15.28
N ALA A 74 -79.39 36.10 15.09
CA ALA A 74 -80.54 36.53 15.85
C ALA A 74 -81.74 35.56 15.81
N ASN A 75 -81.84 34.75 14.77
CA ASN A 75 -83.00 33.88 14.55
C ASN A 75 -82.85 32.51 15.29
N ASN A 76 -81.65 32.07 15.57
CA ASN A 76 -81.38 30.72 16.13
C ASN A 76 -80.58 30.69 17.41
N LYS A 77 -79.67 31.63 17.67
CA LYS A 77 -78.70 31.61 18.80
C LYS A 77 -79.34 31.58 20.16
N GLN A 78 -80.60 32.07 20.30
CA GLN A 78 -81.33 32.18 21.58
C GLN A 78 -81.82 30.81 22.07
N ASN A 79 -81.89 29.83 21.13
CA ASN A 79 -82.44 28.50 21.44
C ASN A 79 -81.36 27.43 21.46
N ILE A 80 -80.09 27.77 21.31
CA ILE A 80 -79.00 26.81 21.36
C ILE A 80 -78.69 26.45 22.83
N GLN A 81 -78.80 25.18 23.16
CA GLN A 81 -78.59 24.65 24.52
C GLN A 81 -77.10 24.29 24.74
N SER A 82 -76.46 23.71 23.76
CA SER A 82 -75.04 23.40 23.82
C SER A 82 -74.44 23.32 22.42
N VAL A 83 -73.14 23.53 22.34
CA VAL A 83 -72.30 23.34 21.15
C VAL A 83 -71.05 22.57 21.52
N GLY A 84 -70.54 21.80 20.59
CA GLY A 84 -69.32 21.04 20.82
C GLY A 84 -68.84 20.28 19.60
N ILE A 85 -67.84 19.52 19.80
CA ILE A 85 -67.27 18.61 18.80
C ILE A 85 -67.23 17.19 19.32
N THR A 86 -67.29 16.23 18.43
CA THR A 86 -66.83 14.85 18.63
C THR A 86 -65.75 14.52 17.62
N ASP A 87 -64.75 13.77 18.01
CA ASP A 87 -63.64 13.32 17.16
C ASP A 87 -63.38 11.84 17.38
N ASP A 88 -63.67 11.01 16.35
CA ASP A 88 -63.56 9.57 16.40
C ASP A 88 -62.21 9.19 15.72
N TYR A 89 -61.16 9.08 16.55
CA TYR A 89 -59.84 8.68 16.09
C TYR A 89 -59.57 7.17 16.24
N ASP A 90 -58.69 6.62 15.47
CA ASP A 90 -58.31 5.20 15.55
C ASP A 90 -57.34 4.96 16.73
N GLU A 91 -57.87 4.63 17.89
CA GLU A 91 -57.12 4.36 19.12
C GLU A 91 -56.21 3.12 19.00
N THR A 92 -56.40 2.30 17.97
CA THR A 92 -55.47 1.19 17.71
C THR A 92 -54.16 1.66 17.08
N LYS A 93 -54.14 2.87 16.50
CA LYS A 93 -53.04 3.41 15.73
C LYS A 93 -52.40 4.68 16.25
N VAL A 94 -53.19 5.48 17.00
CA VAL A 94 -52.71 6.72 17.61
C VAL A 94 -53.10 6.80 19.09
N ASP A 95 -52.23 7.44 19.85
CA ASP A 95 -52.49 7.80 21.24
C ASP A 95 -52.83 9.29 21.34
N VAL A 96 -53.88 9.63 22.09
CA VAL A 96 -54.32 10.99 22.40
C VAL A 96 -54.32 11.19 23.91
N ASP A 97 -53.70 12.27 24.37
CA ASP A 97 -53.79 12.70 25.80
C ASP A 97 -54.88 13.76 25.96
N ALA A 98 -55.96 13.41 26.66
CA ALA A 98 -57.06 14.31 26.90
C ALA A 98 -56.61 15.62 27.61
N SER A 99 -55.60 15.55 28.46
CA SER A 99 -55.09 16.70 29.23
C SER A 99 -54.29 17.69 28.35
N ALA A 100 -53.83 17.25 27.22
CA ALA A 100 -53.08 18.05 26.24
C ALA A 100 -53.98 18.74 25.20
N ILE A 101 -55.26 18.39 25.15
CA ILE A 101 -56.23 19.02 24.23
C ILE A 101 -56.47 20.47 24.67
N LYS A 102 -56.37 21.40 23.72
CA LYS A 102 -56.62 22.84 23.92
C LYS A 102 -57.73 23.36 23.03
N ALA A 103 -58.51 24.32 23.53
CA ALA A 103 -59.49 25.04 22.73
C ALA A 103 -59.16 26.53 22.68
N TYR A 104 -59.23 27.10 21.51
CA TYR A 104 -58.91 28.51 21.27
C TYR A 104 -60.07 29.22 20.58
N ASP A 105 -60.30 30.48 20.98
CA ASP A 105 -61.16 31.38 20.24
C ASP A 105 -60.50 31.79 18.90
N GLY A 106 -61.07 31.36 17.79
CA GLY A 106 -60.51 31.58 16.47
C GLY A 106 -60.41 33.03 16.05
N LYS A 107 -61.09 33.94 16.74
CA LYS A 107 -61.01 35.39 16.44
C LYS A 107 -59.94 36.11 17.23
N THR A 108 -59.73 35.73 18.47
CA THR A 108 -58.81 36.40 19.42
C THR A 108 -57.55 35.61 19.69
N GLY A 109 -57.51 34.30 19.36
CA GLY A 109 -56.40 33.40 19.70
C GLY A 109 -56.34 33.04 21.18
N ALA A 110 -57.29 33.48 22.00
CA ALA A 110 -57.28 33.23 23.45
C ALA A 110 -57.57 31.75 23.76
N ASP A 111 -56.84 31.17 24.75
CA ASP A 111 -57.11 29.84 25.27
C ASP A 111 -58.49 29.91 26.03
N VAL A 112 -59.40 29.12 25.56
CA VAL A 112 -60.76 28.97 26.12
C VAL A 112 -61.08 27.54 26.52
N THR A 113 -60.08 26.73 26.76
CA THR A 113 -60.18 25.32 27.11
C THR A 113 -61.05 25.10 28.33
N ASP A 114 -60.99 26.02 29.30
CA ASP A 114 -61.75 25.98 30.53
C ASP A 114 -63.26 26.11 30.30
N ARG A 115 -63.72 26.57 29.14
CA ARG A 115 -65.14 26.68 28.79
C ARG A 115 -65.78 25.37 28.38
N PHE A 116 -64.97 24.35 28.05
CA PHE A 116 -65.46 23.07 27.54
C PHE A 116 -65.20 21.92 28.51
N ASP A 117 -66.11 21.00 28.59
CA ASP A 117 -65.94 19.69 29.19
C ASP A 117 -65.36 18.76 28.08
N ILE A 118 -64.10 18.40 28.27
CA ILE A 118 -63.35 17.56 27.28
C ILE A 118 -63.14 16.18 27.88
N THR A 119 -63.58 15.15 27.18
CA THR A 119 -63.42 13.74 27.57
C THR A 119 -62.92 12.92 26.39
N VAL A 120 -62.15 11.87 26.69
CA VAL A 120 -61.66 10.87 25.69
C VAL A 120 -62.11 9.50 26.22
N ASN A 121 -62.95 8.83 25.48
CA ASN A 121 -63.49 7.50 25.83
C ASN A 121 -63.52 6.60 24.56
N ASN A 122 -62.86 5.44 24.61
CA ASN A 122 -62.92 4.43 23.54
C ASN A 122 -62.69 5.04 22.14
N GLY A 123 -61.60 5.82 21.97
CA GLY A 123 -61.27 6.44 20.69
C GLY A 123 -62.10 7.65 20.27
N VAL A 124 -63.10 8.05 21.12
CA VAL A 124 -63.93 9.23 20.86
C VAL A 124 -63.58 10.36 21.83
N ILE A 125 -63.18 11.48 21.26
CA ILE A 125 -63.06 12.75 21.97
C ILE A 125 -64.38 13.47 21.93
N THR A 126 -64.87 13.96 23.06
CA THR A 126 -66.01 14.83 23.13
C THR A 126 -65.65 16.11 23.82
N ALA A 127 -65.89 17.25 23.22
CA ALA A 127 -65.72 18.56 23.85
C ALA A 127 -67.04 19.32 23.76
N THR A 128 -67.68 19.54 24.86
CA THR A 128 -69.00 20.19 24.95
C THR A 128 -68.92 21.44 25.86
N LEU A 129 -69.58 22.53 25.45
CA LEU A 129 -69.61 23.75 26.24
C LEU A 129 -70.25 23.46 27.63
N LYS A 130 -69.58 23.92 28.69
CA LYS A 130 -70.00 23.70 30.10
C LYS A 130 -71.31 24.34 30.42
N ALA A 131 -72.09 23.72 31.33
CA ALA A 131 -73.36 24.21 31.77
C ALA A 131 -73.26 25.60 32.45
N GLY A 132 -72.14 25.99 33.03
CA GLY A 132 -71.89 27.32 33.59
C GLY A 132 -72.01 28.48 32.62
N PHE A 133 -72.02 28.20 31.27
CA PHE A 133 -72.24 29.16 30.18
C PHE A 133 -73.68 29.21 29.71
N THR A 134 -74.61 28.63 30.43
CA THR A 134 -76.05 28.65 30.11
C THR A 134 -76.84 29.62 31.06
N LYS A 135 -77.99 29.96 30.60
CA LYS A 135 -79.07 30.70 31.39
C LYS A 135 -80.39 30.07 31.07
N SER A 136 -81.38 30.33 31.96
CA SER A 136 -82.74 29.98 31.66
C SER A 136 -83.32 30.78 30.50
N LEU A 137 -84.07 30.14 29.66
CA LEU A 137 -84.86 30.76 28.60
C LEU A 137 -86.06 31.56 29.20
N GLY A 138 -86.39 31.30 30.45
CA GLY A 138 -87.52 31.95 31.12
C GLY A 138 -88.88 31.28 30.86
N ASP A 139 -88.86 30.07 30.25
CA ASP A 139 -90.07 29.26 30.04
C ASP A 139 -90.49 28.50 31.34
N ALA A 140 -91.65 27.88 31.30
CA ALA A 140 -92.18 27.14 32.47
C ALA A 140 -91.31 25.91 32.82
N ASP A 141 -90.57 25.36 31.86
CA ASP A 141 -89.77 24.21 32.01
C ASP A 141 -88.31 24.57 32.45
N ASN A 142 -88.01 25.89 32.58
CA ASN A 142 -86.68 26.41 32.91
C ASN A 142 -85.59 25.94 31.96
N THR A 143 -85.95 25.87 30.65
CA THR A 143 -85.08 25.36 29.64
C THR A 143 -83.75 26.15 29.63
N GLN A 144 -82.61 25.45 29.66
CA GLN A 144 -81.29 26.03 29.66
C GLN A 144 -80.84 26.24 28.21
N VAL A 145 -80.39 27.49 27.92
CA VAL A 145 -79.78 27.88 26.61
C VAL A 145 -78.50 28.63 26.90
N ILE A 146 -77.63 28.65 25.90
CA ILE A 146 -76.34 29.33 26.02
C ILE A 146 -76.56 30.85 26.31
N ASP A 147 -75.91 31.33 27.32
CA ASP A 147 -75.86 32.75 27.67
C ASP A 147 -74.88 33.49 26.74
N THR A 148 -75.40 34.21 25.76
CA THR A 148 -74.59 34.94 24.76
C THR A 148 -73.78 36.09 25.31
N THR A 149 -73.93 36.43 26.61
CA THR A 149 -73.08 37.36 27.33
C THR A 149 -71.77 36.70 27.86
N LYS A 150 -71.81 35.37 28.05
CA LYS A 150 -70.67 34.58 28.53
C LYS A 150 -69.98 33.80 27.46
N PHE A 151 -70.71 33.34 26.43
CA PHE A 151 -70.18 32.62 25.27
C PHE A 151 -70.63 33.28 23.98
N GLU A 152 -69.62 33.73 23.17
CA GLU A 152 -69.89 34.48 21.96
C GLU A 152 -70.00 33.62 20.72
N PHE A 153 -71.07 33.81 19.95
CA PHE A 153 -71.25 33.21 18.63
C PHE A 153 -70.71 34.16 17.53
N GLY A 154 -70.82 33.68 16.28
CA GLY A 154 -70.37 34.45 15.14
C GLY A 154 -68.84 34.34 14.88
N ARG A 155 -68.25 33.25 15.36
CA ARG A 155 -66.83 32.92 15.24
C ARG A 155 -66.60 31.45 15.21
N TYR A 156 -65.34 31.04 14.86
CA TYR A 156 -64.87 29.66 15.00
C TYR A 156 -64.21 29.48 16.39
N TYR A 157 -64.28 28.21 16.90
CA TYR A 157 -63.49 27.77 18.03
C TYR A 157 -62.62 26.61 17.58
N LYS A 158 -61.26 26.72 17.70
CA LYS A 158 -60.29 25.73 17.26
C LYS A 158 -59.96 24.81 18.43
N PHE A 159 -60.04 23.52 18.20
CA PHE A 159 -59.55 22.49 19.11
C PHE A 159 -58.28 21.91 18.56
N ASP A 160 -57.15 22.06 19.25
CA ASP A 160 -55.90 21.40 18.97
C ASP A 160 -55.81 20.10 19.78
N ILE A 161 -55.68 19.00 19.08
CA ILE A 161 -55.69 17.63 19.63
C ILE A 161 -54.34 16.98 19.31
N PRO A 162 -53.34 17.10 20.21
CA PRO A 162 -52.08 16.42 20.05
C PRO A 162 -52.22 14.92 20.08
N ALA A 163 -51.62 14.25 19.11
CA ALA A 163 -51.65 12.80 18.98
C ALA A 163 -50.26 12.25 18.63
N THR A 164 -50.00 11.01 18.98
CA THR A 164 -48.75 10.30 18.67
C THR A 164 -49.10 9.00 17.96
N VAL A 165 -48.49 8.77 16.80
CA VAL A 165 -48.59 7.48 16.10
C VAL A 165 -47.95 6.41 16.97
N LYS A 166 -48.67 5.33 17.27
CA LYS A 166 -48.17 4.26 18.16
C LYS A 166 -46.85 3.67 17.61
N ALA A 167 -45.93 3.33 18.50
CA ALA A 167 -44.65 2.78 18.15
C ALA A 167 -44.75 1.40 17.52
N ASP A 168 -45.80 0.65 17.82
CA ASP A 168 -46.09 -0.71 17.35
C ASP A 168 -47.09 -0.77 16.20
N VAL A 169 -47.46 0.39 15.64
CA VAL A 169 -48.38 0.44 14.50
C VAL A 169 -47.82 -0.35 13.32
N ALA A 170 -48.66 -1.14 12.68
CA ALA A 170 -48.27 -1.95 11.55
C ALA A 170 -47.86 -1.08 10.32
N GLY A 171 -46.82 -1.52 9.61
CA GLY A 171 -46.46 -0.89 8.34
C GLY A 171 -47.55 -1.03 7.29
N GLY A 172 -47.70 -0.04 6.43
CA GLY A 172 -48.66 0.01 5.34
C GLY A 172 -50.05 0.56 5.70
N VAL A 173 -50.42 0.64 7.00
CA VAL A 173 -51.80 1.00 7.37
C VAL A 173 -52.13 2.47 7.14
N ASP A 174 -53.37 2.74 6.79
CA ASP A 174 -53.93 4.09 6.78
C ASP A 174 -54.43 4.44 8.19
N ILE A 175 -54.18 5.66 8.62
CA ILE A 175 -54.68 6.26 9.85
C ILE A 175 -55.70 7.30 9.48
N GLU A 176 -56.99 6.96 9.66
CA GLU A 176 -58.11 7.83 9.33
C GLU A 176 -58.62 8.55 10.58
N ASN A 177 -59.04 9.80 10.42
CA ASN A 177 -59.65 10.55 11.51
C ASN A 177 -60.73 11.50 10.97
N THR A 178 -61.92 11.46 11.57
CA THR A 178 -63.10 12.30 11.23
C THR A 178 -63.69 12.87 12.47
N ALA A 179 -63.96 14.16 12.50
CA ALA A 179 -64.66 14.81 13.58
C ALA A 179 -66.10 15.20 13.15
N ALA A 180 -66.87 15.66 14.10
CA ALA A 180 -68.16 16.26 13.82
C ALA A 180 -68.48 17.40 14.81
N GLN A 181 -69.21 18.39 14.36
CA GLN A 181 -69.80 19.40 15.17
C GLN A 181 -71.17 18.95 15.65
N VAL A 182 -71.44 19.06 16.94
CA VAL A 182 -72.74 18.72 17.57
C VAL A 182 -73.32 19.99 18.13
N VAL A 183 -74.60 20.23 17.82
CA VAL A 183 -75.36 21.36 18.36
C VAL A 183 -76.64 20.81 18.99
N ASN A 184 -76.93 21.16 20.20
CA ASN A 184 -78.28 20.91 20.78
C ASN A 184 -79.10 22.18 20.64
N TYR A 185 -80.15 22.10 19.85
CA TYR A 185 -81.06 23.20 19.56
C TYR A 185 -82.45 22.92 20.12
N TYR A 186 -82.92 23.80 20.92
CA TYR A 186 -84.31 23.69 21.49
C TYR A 186 -85.30 24.33 20.51
N ASN A 187 -86.27 23.54 20.08
CA ASN A 187 -87.37 24.04 19.26
C ASN A 187 -88.50 24.41 20.20
N PRO A 188 -88.79 25.74 20.39
CA PRO A 188 -89.81 26.19 21.31
C PRO A 188 -91.25 25.87 20.88
N VAL A 189 -91.48 25.57 19.61
CA VAL A 189 -92.78 25.21 19.05
C VAL A 189 -93.13 23.76 19.36
N SER A 190 -92.22 22.85 19.09
CA SER A 190 -92.39 21.42 19.35
C SER A 190 -92.04 21.03 20.78
N LYS A 191 -91.37 21.87 21.54
CA LYS A 191 -90.78 21.62 22.81
C LYS A 191 -89.82 20.44 22.83
N THR A 192 -89.07 20.25 21.78
CA THR A 192 -88.15 19.16 21.62
C THR A 192 -86.71 19.71 21.41
N VAL A 193 -85.72 18.88 21.73
CA VAL A 193 -84.31 19.16 21.45
C VAL A 193 -83.90 18.45 20.17
N GLU A 194 -83.55 19.23 19.19
CA GLU A 194 -82.92 18.75 17.95
C GLU A 194 -81.42 18.71 18.15
N LYS A 195 -80.77 17.68 17.62
CA LYS A 195 -79.32 17.48 17.76
C LYS A 195 -78.64 17.37 16.37
N PRO A 196 -78.60 18.44 15.60
CA PRO A 196 -77.89 18.42 14.34
C PRO A 196 -76.42 18.08 14.59
N ASN A 197 -75.96 17.12 13.83
CA ASN A 197 -74.59 16.66 13.80
C ASN A 197 -74.06 16.80 12.39
N LYS A 198 -72.93 17.48 12.22
CA LYS A 198 -72.32 17.66 10.90
C LYS A 198 -70.87 17.20 10.93
N PRO A 199 -70.50 16.22 10.11
CA PRO A 199 -69.12 15.75 10.05
C PRO A 199 -68.20 16.76 9.32
N THR A 200 -66.92 16.68 9.68
CA THR A 200 -65.81 17.30 8.97
C THR A 200 -65.35 16.42 7.82
N GLU A 201 -64.39 16.91 7.06
CA GLU A 201 -63.62 16.10 6.10
C GLU A 201 -62.85 15.02 6.88
N LYS A 202 -62.66 13.88 6.21
CA LYS A 202 -61.78 12.83 6.71
C LYS A 202 -60.31 13.17 6.43
N ARG A 203 -59.48 13.09 7.43
CA ARG A 203 -58.05 13.21 7.27
C ARG A 203 -57.40 11.84 7.33
N VAL A 204 -56.37 11.62 6.46
CA VAL A 204 -55.75 10.31 6.27
C VAL A 204 -54.25 10.47 6.26
N ASN A 205 -53.56 9.75 7.12
CA ASN A 205 -52.11 9.55 7.03
C ASN A 205 -51.86 8.05 6.72
N SER A 206 -50.66 7.73 6.26
CA SER A 206 -50.31 6.34 5.99
C SER A 206 -48.93 6.03 6.59
N VAL A 207 -48.77 4.84 7.11
CA VAL A 207 -47.49 4.32 7.55
C VAL A 207 -46.83 3.58 6.38
N PRO A 208 -45.56 3.86 6.01
CA PRO A 208 -44.91 3.10 4.94
C PRO A 208 -44.82 1.61 5.24
N VAL A 209 -44.93 0.78 4.23
CA VAL A 209 -44.63 -0.64 4.35
C VAL A 209 -43.15 -0.89 4.06
N LYS A 210 -42.52 -1.79 4.82
CA LYS A 210 -41.10 -2.14 4.70
C LYS A 210 -40.94 -3.52 4.09
N VAL A 211 -39.96 -3.64 3.20
CA VAL A 211 -39.55 -4.91 2.58
C VAL A 211 -38.06 -5.09 2.80
N GLU A 212 -37.67 -6.24 3.34
CA GLU A 212 -36.27 -6.60 3.57
C GLU A 212 -35.81 -7.63 2.54
N PHE A 213 -34.55 -7.48 2.10
CA PHE A 213 -33.88 -8.43 1.24
C PHE A 213 -32.72 -9.07 1.96
N ASN A 214 -32.72 -10.40 2.04
CA ASN A 214 -31.67 -11.18 2.66
C ASN A 214 -31.08 -12.15 1.65
N PHE A 215 -29.76 -12.11 1.51
CA PHE A 215 -28.97 -13.01 0.70
C PHE A 215 -27.89 -13.67 1.55
N THR A 216 -27.25 -14.67 0.99
CA THR A 216 -26.14 -15.34 1.65
C THR A 216 -24.91 -15.37 0.76
N LYS A 217 -23.75 -15.43 1.39
CA LYS A 217 -22.45 -15.59 0.74
C LYS A 217 -21.80 -16.88 1.22
N ARG A 218 -21.35 -17.70 0.29
CA ARG A 218 -20.53 -18.88 0.54
C ARG A 218 -19.19 -18.74 -0.15
N LEU A 219 -18.13 -19.17 0.51
CA LEU A 219 -16.79 -19.25 -0.03
C LEU A 219 -16.30 -20.67 0.09
N GLU A 220 -15.91 -21.29 -1.02
CA GLU A 220 -15.30 -22.61 -1.05
C GLU A 220 -13.79 -22.49 -1.18
N GLY A 221 -13.04 -23.36 -0.48
CA GLY A 221 -11.58 -23.41 -0.50
C GLY A 221 -10.89 -22.82 0.71
N ARG A 222 -11.52 -21.87 1.40
CA ARG A 222 -11.08 -21.35 2.71
C ARG A 222 -12.24 -20.71 3.49
N GLU A 223 -11.99 -20.35 4.73
CA GLU A 223 -12.97 -19.67 5.55
C GLU A 223 -13.31 -18.27 5.01
N LEU A 224 -14.61 -17.94 5.06
CA LEU A 224 -15.15 -16.64 4.72
C LEU A 224 -14.87 -15.66 5.87
N LYS A 225 -14.45 -14.45 5.53
CA LYS A 225 -14.20 -13.37 6.48
C LYS A 225 -15.34 -12.36 6.46
N ALA A 226 -15.57 -11.68 7.59
CA ALA A 226 -16.50 -10.56 7.63
C ALA A 226 -15.99 -9.42 6.72
N LYS A 227 -16.90 -8.80 5.99
CA LYS A 227 -16.65 -7.65 5.07
C LYS A 227 -15.69 -7.95 3.92
N GLU A 228 -15.59 -9.21 3.53
CA GLU A 228 -14.67 -9.64 2.48
C GLU A 228 -15.22 -9.37 1.08
N PHE A 229 -16.50 -9.57 0.89
CA PHE A 229 -17.19 -9.37 -0.39
C PHE A 229 -18.25 -8.29 -0.25
N SER A 230 -18.41 -7.51 -1.30
CA SER A 230 -19.39 -6.42 -1.35
C SER A 230 -20.49 -6.73 -2.35
N PHE A 231 -21.70 -6.29 -2.04
CA PHE A 231 -22.91 -6.53 -2.82
C PHE A 231 -23.63 -5.21 -3.06
N VAL A 232 -24.15 -5.02 -4.25
CA VAL A 232 -24.91 -3.84 -4.62
C VAL A 232 -26.36 -4.19 -4.87
N LEU A 233 -27.26 -3.39 -4.31
CA LEU A 233 -28.68 -3.37 -4.63
C LEU A 233 -28.93 -2.29 -5.68
N LYS A 234 -29.51 -2.64 -6.80
CA LYS A 234 -29.83 -1.75 -7.91
C LYS A 234 -31.33 -1.69 -8.17
N ASP A 235 -31.83 -0.55 -8.59
CA ASP A 235 -33.18 -0.40 -9.12
C ASP A 235 -33.30 -0.91 -10.57
N SER A 236 -34.51 -0.79 -11.14
CA SER A 236 -34.80 -1.21 -12.50
C SER A 236 -34.03 -0.44 -13.58
N GLU A 237 -33.50 0.74 -13.27
CA GLU A 237 -32.68 1.55 -14.16
C GLU A 237 -31.19 1.24 -14.02
N GLY A 238 -30.82 0.36 -13.09
CA GLY A 238 -29.45 -0.03 -12.80
C GLY A 238 -28.72 0.92 -11.85
N LYS A 239 -29.42 1.89 -11.26
CA LYS A 239 -28.86 2.79 -10.26
C LYS A 239 -28.62 2.04 -8.95
N VAL A 240 -27.44 2.18 -8.38
CA VAL A 240 -27.10 1.60 -7.08
C VAL A 240 -27.84 2.36 -5.97
N LEU A 241 -28.64 1.62 -5.22
CA LEU A 241 -29.38 2.14 -4.05
C LEU A 241 -28.58 1.97 -2.77
N GLU A 242 -27.92 0.82 -2.61
CA GLU A 242 -27.13 0.50 -1.42
C GLU A 242 -25.99 -0.46 -1.77
N THR A 243 -24.89 -0.35 -1.02
CA THR A 243 -23.78 -1.31 -1.05
C THR A 243 -23.56 -1.83 0.35
N VAL A 244 -23.56 -3.16 0.50
CA VAL A 244 -23.33 -3.84 1.78
C VAL A 244 -22.26 -4.89 1.63
N SER A 245 -21.75 -5.41 2.74
CA SER A 245 -20.81 -6.51 2.75
C SER A 245 -21.33 -7.67 3.59
N ASN A 246 -20.80 -8.88 3.33
CA ASN A 246 -21.14 -10.06 4.12
C ASN A 246 -20.64 -9.95 5.57
N ASP A 247 -21.33 -10.56 6.50
CA ASP A 247 -20.80 -10.87 7.84
C ASP A 247 -19.94 -12.15 7.82
N ALA A 248 -19.36 -12.53 8.96
CA ALA A 248 -18.53 -13.73 9.06
C ALA A 248 -19.33 -15.04 8.86
N ALA A 249 -20.63 -15.02 9.10
CA ALA A 249 -21.53 -16.16 8.86
C ALA A 249 -22.02 -16.24 7.42
N GLY A 250 -21.67 -15.27 6.58
CA GLY A 250 -22.09 -15.19 5.18
C GLY A 250 -23.42 -14.46 4.97
N ASN A 251 -24.00 -13.82 5.99
CA ASN A 251 -25.23 -13.06 5.76
C ASN A 251 -24.95 -11.77 5.01
N VAL A 252 -25.78 -11.47 4.02
CA VAL A 252 -25.78 -10.23 3.23
C VAL A 252 -27.12 -9.56 3.45
N LYS A 253 -27.15 -8.50 4.27
CA LYS A 253 -28.36 -7.80 4.66
C LYS A 253 -28.37 -6.38 4.15
N PHE A 254 -29.38 -6.05 3.38
CA PHE A 254 -29.67 -4.69 2.93
C PHE A 254 -30.63 -4.01 3.90
N SER A 255 -30.62 -2.68 3.93
CA SER A 255 -31.63 -1.89 4.63
C SER A 255 -33.01 -2.15 4.05
N ALA A 256 -34.04 -2.14 4.87
CA ALA A 256 -35.40 -2.30 4.41
C ALA A 256 -35.79 -1.18 3.44
N LEU A 257 -36.34 -1.52 2.29
CA LEU A 257 -36.95 -0.56 1.38
C LEU A 257 -38.33 -0.16 1.91
N GLU A 258 -38.62 1.13 1.91
CA GLU A 258 -39.90 1.68 2.33
C GLU A 258 -40.73 2.06 1.10
N PHE A 259 -41.98 1.55 1.06
CA PHE A 259 -42.99 1.93 0.05
C PHE A 259 -44.09 2.76 0.73
N LYS A 260 -44.38 3.89 0.14
CA LYS A 260 -45.42 4.83 0.58
C LYS A 260 -46.66 4.73 -0.31
N LYS A 261 -47.76 5.19 0.20
CA LYS A 261 -48.99 5.36 -0.61
C LYS A 261 -48.67 6.24 -1.83
N GLY A 262 -49.16 5.86 -3.00
CA GLY A 262 -48.83 6.46 -4.28
C GLY A 262 -47.64 5.80 -5.01
N GLN A 263 -47.02 4.79 -4.38
CA GLN A 263 -45.96 3.98 -5.00
C GLN A 263 -46.45 2.55 -5.32
N GLU A 264 -47.76 2.39 -5.55
CA GLU A 264 -48.35 1.13 -5.97
C GLU A 264 -47.81 0.74 -7.35
N GLY A 265 -47.61 -0.54 -7.56
CA GLY A 265 -47.07 -1.09 -8.82
C GLY A 265 -46.07 -2.20 -8.59
N THR A 266 -45.40 -2.57 -9.67
CA THR A 266 -44.34 -3.58 -9.66
C THR A 266 -42.96 -2.91 -9.68
N HIS A 267 -42.16 -3.19 -8.68
CA HIS A 267 -40.79 -2.68 -8.55
C HIS A 267 -39.83 -3.85 -8.67
N THR A 268 -38.82 -3.70 -9.52
CA THR A 268 -37.81 -4.73 -9.77
C THR A 268 -36.47 -4.24 -9.28
N TYR A 269 -35.78 -5.08 -8.55
CA TYR A 269 -34.44 -4.83 -8.00
C TYR A 269 -33.50 -5.94 -8.41
N THR A 270 -32.22 -5.60 -8.55
CA THR A 270 -31.16 -6.58 -8.85
C THR A 270 -30.09 -6.50 -7.78
N VAL A 271 -29.71 -7.65 -7.25
CA VAL A 271 -28.55 -7.79 -6.34
C VAL A 271 -27.43 -8.47 -7.10
N GLU A 272 -26.26 -7.87 -7.06
CA GLU A 272 -25.04 -8.37 -7.72
C GLU A 272 -23.87 -8.31 -6.75
N GLU A 273 -22.96 -9.27 -6.87
CA GLU A 273 -21.67 -9.19 -6.19
C GLU A 273 -20.73 -8.23 -6.92
N VAL A 274 -20.00 -7.41 -6.17
CA VAL A 274 -18.96 -6.53 -6.73
C VAL A 274 -17.68 -7.35 -6.91
N LYS A 275 -17.24 -7.53 -8.15
CA LYS A 275 -16.00 -8.24 -8.44
C LYS A 275 -14.81 -7.52 -7.82
N GLY A 276 -14.10 -8.21 -6.95
CA GLY A 276 -12.87 -7.75 -6.33
C GLY A 276 -11.64 -7.94 -7.23
N THR A 277 -10.47 -7.67 -6.67
CA THR A 277 -9.16 -7.71 -7.36
C THR A 277 -8.32 -8.93 -7.03
N ASP A 278 -8.75 -9.79 -6.09
CA ASP A 278 -8.06 -11.04 -5.75
C ASP A 278 -8.21 -12.04 -6.91
N GLY A 279 -7.13 -12.30 -7.62
CA GLY A 279 -7.10 -13.21 -8.76
C GLY A 279 -7.22 -14.68 -8.39
N THR A 280 -7.07 -15.04 -7.10
CA THR A 280 -7.27 -16.41 -6.63
C THR A 280 -8.76 -16.75 -6.43
N VAL A 281 -9.62 -15.71 -6.41
CA VAL A 281 -11.06 -15.88 -6.21
C VAL A 281 -11.80 -15.89 -7.55
N THR A 282 -12.57 -16.92 -7.78
CA THR A 282 -13.58 -16.96 -8.82
C THR A 282 -14.87 -16.41 -8.24
N TYR A 283 -15.27 -15.21 -8.69
CA TYR A 283 -16.44 -14.50 -8.21
C TYR A 283 -17.71 -15.02 -8.87
N ASP A 284 -18.81 -15.07 -8.10
CA ASP A 284 -20.12 -15.38 -8.64
C ASP A 284 -20.58 -14.28 -9.63
N ALA A 285 -21.09 -14.69 -10.75
CA ALA A 285 -21.64 -13.80 -11.77
C ALA A 285 -23.17 -13.67 -11.67
N MET A 286 -23.77 -14.20 -10.62
CA MET A 286 -25.21 -14.17 -10.41
C MET A 286 -25.75 -12.74 -10.33
N LYS A 287 -26.90 -12.54 -10.99
CA LYS A 287 -27.73 -11.36 -10.89
C LYS A 287 -29.06 -11.78 -10.30
N ALA A 288 -29.21 -11.60 -9.01
CA ALA A 288 -30.41 -11.99 -8.29
C ALA A 288 -31.48 -10.93 -8.46
N VAL A 289 -32.58 -11.25 -9.17
CA VAL A 289 -33.69 -10.33 -9.41
C VAL A 289 -34.79 -10.56 -8.39
N VAL A 290 -35.13 -9.51 -7.64
CA VAL A 290 -36.25 -9.46 -6.70
C VAL A 290 -37.34 -8.57 -7.27
N THR A 291 -38.59 -9.05 -7.26
CA THR A 291 -39.74 -8.25 -7.67
C THR A 291 -40.65 -8.01 -6.48
N VAL A 292 -40.99 -6.74 -6.23
CA VAL A 292 -41.92 -6.32 -5.19
C VAL A 292 -43.16 -5.75 -5.84
N GLU A 293 -44.29 -6.41 -5.67
CA GLU A 293 -45.61 -5.89 -6.06
C GLU A 293 -46.20 -5.16 -4.86
N VAL A 294 -46.49 -3.87 -5.00
CA VAL A 294 -47.12 -3.02 -3.99
C VAL A 294 -48.53 -2.71 -4.43
N LYS A 295 -49.53 -3.01 -3.57
CA LYS A 295 -50.94 -2.75 -3.82
C LYS A 295 -51.57 -2.07 -2.59
N HIS A 296 -52.55 -1.19 -2.83
CA HIS A 296 -53.40 -0.67 -1.75
C HIS A 296 -54.65 -1.53 -1.66
N ASP A 297 -54.87 -2.19 -0.53
CA ASP A 297 -56.12 -2.89 -0.21
C ASP A 297 -57.07 -1.91 0.45
N GLY A 298 -58.11 -1.52 -0.29
CA GLY A 298 -59.13 -0.59 0.22
C GLY A 298 -59.98 -1.14 1.37
N THR A 299 -60.11 -2.48 1.46
CA THR A 299 -60.83 -3.12 2.60
C THR A 299 -60.00 -3.15 3.86
N ALA A 300 -58.75 -3.53 3.74
CA ALA A 300 -57.78 -3.51 4.86
C ALA A 300 -57.30 -2.09 5.20
N LYS A 301 -57.54 -1.12 4.32
CA LYS A 301 -57.01 0.25 4.41
C LYS A 301 -55.50 0.24 4.67
N ALA A 302 -54.79 -0.49 3.82
CA ALA A 302 -53.37 -0.70 3.95
C ALA A 302 -52.69 -0.95 2.62
N LEU A 303 -51.40 -0.53 2.53
CA LEU A 303 -50.49 -1.04 1.50
C LEU A 303 -50.08 -2.45 1.86
N ILE A 304 -50.17 -3.34 0.92
CA ILE A 304 -49.66 -4.71 1.01
C ILE A 304 -48.59 -4.94 -0.03
N THR A 305 -47.59 -5.76 0.34
CA THR A 305 -46.51 -6.12 -0.56
C THR A 305 -46.48 -7.61 -0.79
N ASN A 306 -46.20 -8.00 -2.03
CA ASN A 306 -45.92 -9.38 -2.41
C ASN A 306 -44.52 -9.42 -3.00
N VAL A 307 -43.61 -10.14 -2.33
CA VAL A 307 -42.17 -10.25 -2.74
C VAL A 307 -42.01 -11.56 -3.50
N THR A 308 -41.49 -11.47 -4.69
CA THR A 308 -41.04 -12.63 -5.47
C THR A 308 -39.54 -12.65 -5.44
N ASP A 309 -38.99 -13.55 -4.63
CA ASP A 309 -37.54 -13.79 -4.49
C ASP A 309 -37.01 -14.54 -5.74
N PRO A 310 -35.72 -14.37 -6.09
CA PRO A 310 -35.04 -15.21 -7.05
C PRO A 310 -34.97 -16.67 -6.56
N ALA A 311 -34.83 -17.60 -7.48
CA ALA A 311 -34.69 -19.02 -7.15
C ALA A 311 -33.40 -19.34 -6.38
N ASP A 312 -32.37 -18.54 -6.62
CA ASP A 312 -31.09 -18.61 -5.94
C ASP A 312 -30.79 -17.30 -5.18
N LYS A 313 -30.45 -17.41 -3.91
CA LYS A 313 -30.13 -16.30 -3.01
C LYS A 313 -28.74 -16.42 -2.40
N GLU A 314 -27.94 -17.40 -2.84
CA GLU A 314 -26.61 -17.65 -2.34
C GLU A 314 -25.55 -17.32 -3.40
N PHE A 315 -24.70 -16.34 -3.12
CA PHE A 315 -23.54 -16.03 -3.94
C PHE A 315 -22.38 -16.96 -3.59
N ASN A 316 -21.92 -17.74 -4.57
CA ASN A 316 -20.93 -18.79 -4.39
C ASN A 316 -19.61 -18.42 -5.06
N ASN A 317 -18.58 -18.13 -4.25
CA ASN A 317 -17.22 -17.96 -4.74
C ASN A 317 -16.37 -19.19 -4.42
N THR A 318 -15.39 -19.43 -5.27
CA THR A 318 -14.38 -20.47 -5.03
C THR A 318 -12.99 -19.86 -4.99
N VAL A 319 -12.17 -20.32 -4.05
CA VAL A 319 -10.76 -19.93 -3.95
C VAL A 319 -9.90 -21.06 -4.50
N ARG A 320 -9.03 -20.74 -5.46
CA ARG A 320 -7.98 -21.63 -5.92
C ARG A 320 -6.68 -21.36 -5.14
N PRO A 321 -5.76 -22.33 -5.06
CA PRO A 321 -4.42 -22.04 -4.54
C PRO A 321 -3.79 -20.85 -5.28
N PRO A 322 -3.07 -19.97 -4.59
CA PRO A 322 -2.33 -18.91 -5.26
C PRO A 322 -1.30 -19.50 -6.21
N GLU A 323 -1.12 -18.90 -7.36
CA GLU A 323 -0.07 -19.32 -8.29
C GLU A 323 1.30 -19.11 -7.64
N THR A 324 2.19 -20.10 -7.81
CA THR A 324 3.60 -19.92 -7.40
C THR A 324 4.18 -18.73 -8.16
N PRO A 325 4.73 -17.74 -7.46
CA PRO A 325 5.29 -16.57 -8.13
C PRO A 325 6.49 -16.98 -8.99
N GLU A 326 6.51 -16.52 -10.23
CA GLU A 326 7.70 -16.61 -11.05
C GLU A 326 8.67 -15.48 -10.66
N PHE A 327 9.94 -15.79 -10.56
CA PHE A 327 11.00 -14.82 -10.32
C PHE A 327 12.33 -15.32 -10.87
N ASN A 328 13.19 -14.38 -11.19
CA ASN A 328 14.50 -14.64 -11.79
C ASN A 328 15.52 -13.68 -11.15
N PRO A 329 16.13 -14.09 -10.03
CA PRO A 329 17.14 -13.28 -9.39
C PRO A 329 18.41 -13.27 -10.24
N GLU A 330 19.14 -12.17 -10.19
CA GLU A 330 20.39 -11.98 -10.91
C GLU A 330 21.51 -11.60 -9.97
N LYS A 331 22.75 -11.88 -10.38
CA LYS A 331 23.95 -11.53 -9.61
C LYS A 331 25.04 -11.03 -10.53
N TYR A 332 25.70 -9.96 -10.09
CA TYR A 332 26.82 -9.34 -10.79
C TYR A 332 27.97 -9.13 -9.81
N ILE A 333 29.19 -8.99 -10.34
CA ILE A 333 30.36 -8.57 -9.57
C ILE A 333 31.05 -7.42 -10.30
N LEU A 334 31.26 -6.30 -9.63
CA LEU A 334 31.65 -5.03 -10.20
C LEU A 334 32.85 -4.44 -9.48
N ASN A 335 33.58 -3.59 -10.18
CA ASN A 335 34.65 -2.78 -9.60
C ASN A 335 34.07 -1.60 -8.82
N GLU A 336 34.29 -1.55 -7.50
CA GLU A 336 33.76 -0.51 -6.63
C GLU A 336 34.12 0.92 -7.07
N LYS A 337 35.31 1.13 -7.63
CA LYS A 337 35.79 2.48 -7.98
C LYS A 337 35.06 3.14 -9.14
N GLU A 338 34.43 2.35 -10.02
CA GLU A 338 33.84 2.82 -11.26
C GLU A 338 32.29 2.64 -11.27
N PHE A 339 31.73 2.08 -10.19
CA PHE A 339 30.32 1.75 -10.14
C PHE A 339 29.50 2.76 -9.32
N ASP A 340 28.45 3.33 -9.91
CA ASP A 340 27.47 4.13 -9.20
C ASP A 340 26.45 3.22 -8.48
N ILE A 341 26.61 3.08 -7.18
CA ILE A 341 25.76 2.24 -6.32
C ILE A 341 24.38 2.83 -6.05
N LYS A 342 24.10 4.06 -6.54
CA LYS A 342 22.83 4.76 -6.27
C LYS A 342 21.68 4.43 -7.21
N GLY A 343 21.68 3.26 -7.83
CA GLY A 343 20.55 2.78 -8.64
C GLY A 343 20.51 3.31 -10.06
N THR A 344 21.58 3.93 -10.55
CA THR A 344 21.67 4.41 -11.93
C THR A 344 21.64 3.23 -12.91
N LYS A 345 20.93 3.39 -14.02
CA LYS A 345 20.92 2.42 -15.11
C LYS A 345 22.34 2.21 -15.63
N LEU A 346 22.82 0.98 -15.53
CA LEU A 346 24.11 0.61 -16.10
C LEU A 346 23.99 0.51 -17.63
N LEU A 347 25.12 0.73 -18.32
CA LEU A 347 25.17 0.57 -19.77
C LEU A 347 25.21 -0.91 -20.13
N ASP A 348 24.37 -1.29 -21.08
CA ASP A 348 24.34 -2.61 -21.64
C ASP A 348 25.46 -2.74 -22.68
N ASP A 349 26.40 -3.66 -22.51
CA ASP A 349 27.53 -3.89 -23.42
C ASP A 349 27.93 -5.38 -23.40
N ASP A 350 27.05 -6.19 -24.01
CA ASP A 350 27.18 -7.66 -24.07
C ASP A 350 28.29 -8.20 -24.95
N SER A 351 29.03 -7.33 -25.64
CA SER A 351 29.83 -7.77 -26.76
C SER A 351 31.01 -8.70 -26.45
N GLU A 352 31.42 -8.78 -25.16
CA GLU A 352 32.56 -9.60 -24.75
C GLU A 352 32.30 -10.64 -23.67
N LEU A 353 31.14 -10.62 -23.02
CA LEU A 353 30.80 -11.56 -21.97
C LEU A 353 29.91 -12.67 -22.52
N THR A 354 30.40 -13.87 -22.57
CA THR A 354 29.65 -15.07 -22.96
C THR A 354 28.72 -15.51 -21.81
N ASP A 355 28.00 -14.59 -21.22
CA ASP A 355 26.96 -14.91 -20.26
C ASP A 355 25.59 -14.99 -20.93
N LYS A 356 25.26 -16.21 -21.37
CA LYS A 356 24.00 -16.50 -22.06
C LYS A 356 22.78 -16.51 -21.15
N VAL A 357 22.96 -16.32 -19.82
CA VAL A 357 21.89 -16.47 -18.85
C VAL A 357 21.32 -15.11 -18.48
N ALA A 358 22.12 -14.05 -18.41
CA ALA A 358 21.67 -12.70 -18.08
C ALA A 358 20.67 -12.12 -19.07
N ASP A 359 20.85 -12.40 -20.35
CA ASP A 359 19.99 -11.92 -21.44
C ASP A 359 18.56 -12.44 -21.41
N THR A 360 18.30 -13.52 -20.69
CA THR A 360 16.97 -14.13 -20.60
C THR A 360 16.06 -13.44 -19.61
N ASN A 361 16.60 -12.64 -18.72
CA ASN A 361 15.85 -12.04 -17.60
C ASN A 361 15.14 -10.73 -17.94
N LYS A 362 15.51 -10.08 -19.03
CA LYS A 362 14.92 -8.81 -19.48
C LYS A 362 14.88 -7.73 -18.40
N ASN A 363 15.81 -7.77 -17.45
CA ASN A 363 15.98 -6.72 -16.48
C ASN A 363 16.84 -5.59 -17.07
N PRO A 364 16.26 -4.47 -17.53
CA PRO A 364 16.99 -3.43 -18.23
C PRO A 364 18.00 -2.69 -17.35
N TYR A 365 18.03 -2.98 -16.06
CA TYR A 365 18.99 -2.41 -15.11
C TYR A 365 20.16 -3.35 -14.85
N ALA A 366 19.89 -4.64 -14.76
CA ALA A 366 20.88 -5.67 -14.44
C ALA A 366 21.71 -6.06 -15.65
N ASP A 367 21.09 -6.25 -16.83
CA ASP A 367 21.80 -6.57 -18.08
C ASP A 367 22.90 -5.56 -18.40
N LYS A 368 22.69 -4.30 -18.07
CA LYS A 368 23.69 -3.24 -18.24
C LYS A 368 24.91 -3.39 -17.33
N ALA A 369 24.77 -4.00 -16.14
CA ALA A 369 25.89 -4.28 -15.26
C ALA A 369 26.74 -5.44 -15.80
N ASP A 370 26.09 -6.46 -16.32
CA ASP A 370 26.76 -7.64 -16.86
C ASP A 370 27.57 -7.32 -18.10
N ASN A 371 27.04 -6.43 -18.91
CA ASN A 371 27.59 -6.07 -20.20
C ASN A 371 28.54 -4.86 -20.21
N ASN A 372 28.83 -4.30 -19.05
CA ASN A 372 29.79 -3.22 -18.91
C ASN A 372 31.22 -3.79 -18.67
N GLU A 373 32.03 -3.94 -19.73
CA GLU A 373 33.37 -4.47 -19.62
C GLU A 373 34.31 -3.74 -18.67
N ALA A 374 34.13 -2.43 -18.51
CA ALA A 374 34.97 -1.64 -17.60
C ALA A 374 34.65 -1.93 -16.12
N GLN A 375 33.42 -2.25 -15.79
CA GLN A 375 32.94 -2.43 -14.45
C GLN A 375 32.71 -3.89 -14.07
N ASN A 376 32.27 -4.71 -15.03
CA ASN A 376 32.06 -6.13 -14.78
C ASN A 376 33.41 -6.82 -14.66
N ILE A 377 33.69 -7.40 -13.52
CA ILE A 377 34.91 -8.12 -13.21
C ILE A 377 34.72 -9.63 -13.06
N ASN A 378 33.56 -10.15 -13.49
CA ASN A 378 33.38 -11.59 -13.55
C ASN A 378 34.49 -12.25 -14.39
N THR A 379 35.03 -13.36 -13.89
CA THR A 379 36.18 -14.11 -14.47
C THR A 379 37.52 -13.38 -14.46
N LYS A 380 37.61 -12.15 -13.96
CA LYS A 380 38.85 -11.37 -13.91
C LYS A 380 39.76 -11.83 -12.74
N THR A 381 41.05 -11.52 -12.90
CA THR A 381 42.07 -11.75 -11.86
C THR A 381 42.21 -10.54 -10.98
N LEU A 382 42.12 -10.73 -9.68
CA LEU A 382 42.19 -9.71 -8.64
C LEU A 382 43.38 -9.93 -7.72
N LYS A 383 43.72 -8.89 -6.94
CA LYS A 383 44.81 -8.91 -5.97
C LYS A 383 44.23 -8.94 -4.54
N LYS A 384 45.00 -9.43 -3.62
CA LYS A 384 44.72 -9.31 -2.19
C LYS A 384 44.61 -7.84 -1.81
N GLY A 385 43.53 -7.47 -1.11
CA GLY A 385 43.19 -6.10 -0.75
C GLY A 385 42.31 -5.37 -1.77
N ASP A 386 42.03 -5.94 -2.94
CA ASP A 386 41.11 -5.34 -3.89
C ASP A 386 39.68 -5.35 -3.32
N GLN A 387 38.95 -4.27 -3.61
CA GLN A 387 37.55 -4.11 -3.26
C GLN A 387 36.68 -4.41 -4.46
N VAL A 388 35.56 -5.04 -4.20
CA VAL A 388 34.56 -5.40 -5.21
C VAL A 388 33.16 -5.16 -4.66
N VAL A 389 32.17 -5.03 -5.54
CA VAL A 389 30.76 -4.99 -5.16
C VAL A 389 30.03 -6.14 -5.83
N TYR A 390 29.46 -7.04 -5.03
CA TYR A 390 28.48 -7.98 -5.54
C TYR A 390 27.12 -7.29 -5.58
N GLN A 391 26.41 -7.41 -6.69
CA GLN A 391 25.03 -6.99 -6.81
C GLN A 391 24.14 -8.22 -6.89
N VAL A 392 23.15 -8.28 -6.01
CA VAL A 392 22.09 -9.30 -6.06
C VAL A 392 20.78 -8.60 -6.32
N TRP A 393 20.08 -9.01 -7.37
CA TRP A 393 18.80 -8.45 -7.78
C TRP A 393 17.68 -9.41 -7.43
N LEU A 394 16.87 -9.03 -6.44
CA LEU A 394 15.66 -9.73 -6.04
C LEU A 394 14.54 -9.33 -6.99
N ASP A 395 13.94 -10.32 -7.65
CA ASP A 395 12.90 -10.13 -8.66
C ASP A 395 11.50 -10.28 -8.09
N THR A 396 10.69 -9.26 -8.16
CA THR A 396 9.26 -9.30 -7.87
C THR A 396 8.39 -8.86 -9.05
N THR A 397 8.97 -8.79 -10.25
CA THR A 397 8.33 -8.21 -11.45
C THR A 397 7.07 -8.95 -11.88
N LYS A 398 7.01 -10.26 -11.64
CA LYS A 398 5.89 -11.10 -12.02
C LYS A 398 4.92 -11.42 -10.87
N PHE A 399 5.09 -10.76 -9.71
CA PHE A 399 4.13 -10.87 -8.62
C PHE A 399 2.88 -10.08 -8.96
N ASN A 400 1.77 -10.77 -9.14
CA ASN A 400 0.55 -10.26 -9.73
C ASN A 400 -0.68 -10.56 -8.84
N LYS A 401 -1.86 -10.26 -9.33
CA LYS A 401 -3.13 -10.48 -8.62
C LYS A 401 -3.40 -11.94 -8.21
N ASP A 402 -2.73 -12.91 -8.84
CA ASP A 402 -2.94 -14.34 -8.61
C ASP A 402 -2.06 -14.90 -7.49
N ASN A 403 -1.07 -14.11 -7.00
CA ASN A 403 -0.14 -14.57 -5.97
C ASN A 403 0.25 -13.52 -4.92
N LYS A 404 0.31 -12.23 -5.27
CA LYS A 404 0.92 -11.17 -4.44
C LYS A 404 0.29 -10.99 -3.05
N ASP A 405 -1.02 -11.23 -2.92
CA ASP A 405 -1.77 -11.00 -1.68
C ASP A 405 -1.56 -12.12 -0.64
N TYR A 406 -0.80 -13.17 -1.02
CA TYR A 406 -0.45 -14.30 -0.18
C TYR A 406 1.05 -14.42 0.12
N ILE A 407 1.87 -13.47 -0.32
CA ILE A 407 3.30 -13.44 -0.04
C ILE A 407 3.54 -12.98 1.39
N GLN A 408 4.21 -13.80 2.19
CA GLN A 408 4.55 -13.49 3.58
C GLN A 408 5.88 -12.75 3.70
N SER A 409 6.88 -13.18 2.92
CA SER A 409 8.18 -12.54 2.87
C SER A 409 8.90 -12.84 1.57
N VAL A 410 9.81 -11.96 1.20
CA VAL A 410 10.77 -12.14 0.11
C VAL A 410 12.16 -11.86 0.62
N GLY A 411 13.16 -12.54 0.09
CA GLY A 411 14.53 -12.32 0.51
C GLY A 411 15.56 -12.96 -0.40
N VAL A 412 16.80 -12.61 -0.13
CA VAL A 412 17.97 -13.21 -0.77
C VAL A 412 18.87 -13.83 0.29
N THR A 413 19.50 -14.93 -0.11
CA THR A 413 20.56 -15.58 0.64
C THR A 413 21.79 -15.63 -0.24
N ASP A 414 22.93 -15.12 0.22
CA ASP A 414 24.18 -15.10 -0.52
C ASP A 414 25.27 -15.85 0.26
N LYS A 415 25.72 -16.96 -0.28
CA LYS A 415 26.75 -17.77 0.32
C LYS A 415 28.10 -17.43 -0.30
N TYR A 416 28.88 -16.60 0.40
CA TYR A 416 30.17 -16.13 -0.07
C TYR A 416 31.34 -16.91 0.55
N ASP A 417 32.50 -16.86 -0.10
CA ASP A 417 33.75 -17.43 0.39
C ASP A 417 34.34 -16.60 1.52
N SER A 418 33.91 -16.88 2.75
CA SER A 418 34.37 -16.16 3.96
C SER A 418 35.84 -16.47 4.34
N GLU A 419 36.51 -17.46 3.75
CA GLU A 419 37.95 -17.66 3.93
C GLU A 419 38.76 -16.58 3.19
N ASN A 420 38.27 -16.18 2.02
CA ASN A 420 39.00 -15.28 1.12
C ASN A 420 38.41 -13.86 1.02
N LEU A 421 37.15 -13.66 1.45
CA LEU A 421 36.46 -12.37 1.41
C LEU A 421 36.09 -11.85 2.80
N ASP A 422 36.23 -10.54 3.00
CA ASP A 422 35.64 -9.79 4.10
C ASP A 422 34.43 -9.00 3.61
N ILE A 423 33.31 -9.16 4.32
CA ILE A 423 32.06 -8.42 4.08
C ILE A 423 31.56 -7.88 5.41
N ASN A 424 31.28 -6.59 5.47
CA ASN A 424 30.70 -5.92 6.63
C ASN A 424 29.22 -5.67 6.41
N VAL A 425 28.36 -6.18 7.29
CA VAL A 425 26.90 -6.03 7.19
C VAL A 425 26.45 -4.57 7.13
N ALA A 426 27.18 -3.65 7.79
CA ALA A 426 26.83 -2.22 7.80
C ALA A 426 26.96 -1.55 6.44
N ASP A 427 27.76 -2.11 5.55
CA ASP A 427 28.04 -1.56 4.23
C ASP A 427 27.09 -2.10 3.16
N ILE A 428 26.29 -3.11 3.50
CA ILE A 428 25.29 -3.67 2.58
C ILE A 428 24.10 -2.71 2.45
N LYS A 429 23.74 -2.38 1.21
CA LYS A 429 22.64 -1.48 0.88
C LYS A 429 21.66 -2.16 -0.05
N ALA A 430 20.37 -1.81 0.14
CA ALA A 430 19.30 -2.25 -0.75
C ALA A 430 18.62 -1.05 -1.40
N TYR A 431 18.36 -1.12 -2.71
CA TYR A 431 17.75 -0.05 -3.49
C TYR A 431 16.53 -0.55 -4.24
N ASP A 432 15.51 0.30 -4.32
CA ASP A 432 14.36 0.10 -5.22
C ASP A 432 14.79 0.45 -6.66
N SER A 433 14.72 -0.50 -7.57
CA SER A 433 15.20 -0.30 -8.95
C SER A 433 14.38 0.72 -9.76
N VAL A 434 13.15 1.00 -9.35
CA VAL A 434 12.28 1.95 -10.06
C VAL A 434 12.53 3.39 -9.60
N THR A 435 12.71 3.59 -8.29
CA THR A 435 12.88 4.92 -7.70
C THR A 435 14.34 5.29 -7.45
N GLY A 436 15.24 4.30 -7.35
CA GLY A 436 16.63 4.48 -6.94
C GLY A 436 16.81 4.78 -5.44
N GLU A 437 15.72 4.74 -4.65
CA GLU A 437 15.77 5.05 -3.23
C GLU A 437 16.46 3.94 -2.42
N ASP A 438 17.22 4.33 -1.39
CA ASP A 438 17.74 3.42 -0.38
C ASP A 438 16.58 2.86 0.46
N VAL A 439 16.33 1.58 0.32
CA VAL A 439 15.28 0.83 1.03
C VAL A 439 15.87 -0.22 1.98
N THR A 440 17.14 -0.08 2.36
CA THR A 440 17.85 -0.99 3.28
C THR A 440 17.05 -1.22 4.58
N ALA A 441 16.40 -0.17 5.08
CA ALA A 441 15.57 -0.25 6.28
C ALA A 441 14.36 -1.20 6.16
N LYS A 442 13.96 -1.60 4.96
CA LYS A 442 12.86 -2.55 4.72
C LYS A 442 13.29 -4.01 4.87
N PHE A 443 14.58 -4.28 5.03
CA PHE A 443 15.11 -5.64 5.12
C PHE A 443 15.82 -5.88 6.44
N ASP A 444 15.69 -7.09 6.96
CA ASP A 444 16.53 -7.62 8.02
C ASP A 444 17.74 -8.28 7.36
N ILE A 445 18.89 -7.61 7.46
CA ILE A 445 20.14 -8.05 6.84
C ILE A 445 21.07 -8.61 7.91
N LYS A 446 21.59 -9.81 7.70
CA LYS A 446 22.52 -10.50 8.59
C LYS A 446 23.67 -11.10 7.80
N VAL A 447 24.83 -11.16 8.42
CA VAL A 447 26.02 -11.85 7.90
C VAL A 447 26.51 -12.79 8.99
N GLU A 448 26.35 -14.09 8.78
CA GLU A 448 26.72 -15.13 9.74
C GLU A 448 27.35 -16.33 9.02
N ASN A 449 28.50 -16.77 9.48
CA ASN A 449 29.18 -17.99 8.98
C ASN A 449 29.35 -18.07 7.46
N GLY A 450 29.68 -16.95 6.81
CA GLY A 450 29.84 -16.88 5.35
C GLY A 450 28.54 -16.85 4.57
N VAL A 451 27.43 -16.56 5.23
CA VAL A 451 26.11 -16.41 4.60
C VAL A 451 25.54 -15.05 4.94
N ILE A 452 25.15 -14.34 3.91
CA ILE A 452 24.35 -13.10 4.00
C ILE A 452 22.90 -13.51 3.82
N THR A 453 22.02 -13.04 4.69
CA THR A 453 20.57 -13.16 4.53
C THR A 453 19.98 -11.76 4.58
N ALA A 454 19.11 -11.45 3.62
CA ALA A 454 18.35 -10.20 3.60
C ALA A 454 16.88 -10.55 3.34
N THR A 455 16.01 -10.37 4.33
CA THR A 455 14.60 -10.74 4.26
C THR A 455 13.73 -9.53 4.55
N SER A 456 12.64 -9.35 3.83
CA SER A 456 11.67 -8.29 4.09
C SER A 456 11.17 -8.34 5.53
N LYS A 457 11.13 -7.19 6.21
CA LYS A 457 10.81 -7.10 7.64
C LYS A 457 9.36 -7.45 7.96
N ALA A 458 9.13 -7.99 9.16
CA ALA A 458 7.80 -8.35 9.64
C ALA A 458 6.85 -7.15 9.82
N ASP A 459 7.37 -5.94 10.09
CA ASP A 459 6.57 -4.70 10.21
C ASP A 459 6.00 -4.20 8.86
N LEU A 460 6.46 -4.76 7.76
CA LEU A 460 5.92 -4.54 6.42
C LEU A 460 4.70 -5.42 6.13
N THR A 461 4.30 -6.27 7.05
CA THR A 461 3.15 -7.15 6.88
C THR A 461 1.87 -6.56 7.44
N LYS A 462 0.75 -7.12 7.00
CA LYS A 462 -0.59 -6.96 7.55
C LYS A 462 -1.19 -8.34 7.77
N SER A 463 -2.21 -8.43 8.62
CA SER A 463 -2.98 -9.67 8.73
C SER A 463 -3.74 -9.94 7.43
N LEU A 464 -3.75 -11.18 7.00
CA LEU A 464 -4.63 -11.67 5.92
C LEU A 464 -6.10 -11.59 6.35
N GLY A 465 -6.38 -11.47 7.67
CA GLY A 465 -7.72 -11.40 8.26
C GLY A 465 -8.37 -12.77 8.43
N ASP A 466 -7.62 -13.86 8.33
CA ASP A 466 -8.05 -15.20 8.74
C ASP A 466 -8.03 -15.36 10.26
N ALA A 467 -8.52 -16.49 10.78
CA ALA A 467 -8.60 -16.75 12.21
C ALA A 467 -7.22 -16.76 12.90
N GLU A 468 -6.20 -17.18 12.18
CA GLU A 468 -4.82 -17.23 12.65
C GLU A 468 -4.08 -15.88 12.52
N ASN A 469 -4.72 -14.86 11.93
CA ASN A 469 -4.09 -13.58 11.61
C ASN A 469 -2.80 -13.72 10.79
N THR A 470 -2.80 -14.64 9.83
CA THR A 470 -1.64 -14.95 8.99
C THR A 470 -1.02 -13.68 8.42
N PRO A 471 0.28 -13.43 8.67
CA PRO A 471 0.93 -12.23 8.16
C PRO A 471 1.21 -12.38 6.66
N VAL A 472 0.88 -11.36 5.88
CA VAL A 472 1.24 -11.23 4.47
C VAL A 472 1.77 -9.83 4.21
N ILE A 473 2.64 -9.67 3.21
CA ILE A 473 3.21 -8.36 2.87
C ILE A 473 2.09 -7.37 2.54
N ASP A 474 2.14 -6.22 3.18
CA ASP A 474 1.29 -5.09 2.88
C ASP A 474 1.84 -4.36 1.64
N THR A 475 1.18 -4.49 0.51
CA THR A 475 1.61 -3.91 -0.76
C THR A 475 1.62 -2.37 -0.77
N THR A 476 1.06 -1.73 0.26
CA THR A 476 1.16 -0.27 0.45
C THR A 476 2.49 0.14 1.09
N LYS A 477 3.14 -0.78 1.83
CA LYS A 477 4.44 -0.55 2.48
C LYS A 477 5.61 -1.13 1.68
N PHE A 478 5.38 -2.24 0.98
CA PHE A 478 6.37 -2.92 0.15
C PHE A 478 5.78 -3.22 -1.22
N ALA A 479 6.28 -2.55 -2.24
CA ALA A 479 5.76 -2.65 -3.61
C ALA A 479 6.33 -3.85 -4.35
N PHE A 480 5.49 -4.58 -5.05
CA PHE A 480 5.88 -5.60 -6.02
C PHE A 480 5.92 -5.04 -7.45
N GLY A 481 6.24 -5.87 -8.42
CA GLY A 481 6.33 -5.49 -9.82
C GLY A 481 7.65 -4.79 -10.18
N ARG A 482 8.71 -5.01 -9.40
CA ARG A 482 10.03 -4.38 -9.55
C ARG A 482 11.15 -5.28 -9.07
N TYR A 483 12.39 -4.86 -9.31
CA TYR A 483 13.57 -5.44 -8.69
C TYR A 483 13.97 -4.66 -7.43
N TYR A 484 14.59 -5.36 -6.48
CA TYR A 484 15.32 -4.76 -5.37
C TYR A 484 16.78 -5.15 -5.50
N LYS A 485 17.66 -4.17 -5.63
CA LYS A 485 19.09 -4.36 -5.82
C LYS A 485 19.81 -4.29 -4.48
N PHE A 486 20.54 -5.35 -4.15
CA PHE A 486 21.43 -5.38 -2.99
C PHE A 486 22.85 -5.15 -3.46
N ASP A 487 23.48 -4.07 -3.01
CA ASP A 487 24.92 -3.82 -3.19
C ASP A 487 25.65 -4.34 -1.95
N ILE A 488 26.58 -5.27 -2.19
CA ILE A 488 27.32 -6.01 -1.16
C ILE A 488 28.82 -5.75 -1.38
N PRO A 489 29.39 -4.69 -0.78
CA PRO A 489 30.82 -4.43 -0.84
C PRO A 489 31.60 -5.55 -0.15
N ALA A 490 32.64 -6.02 -0.81
CA ALA A 490 33.54 -7.06 -0.30
C ALA A 490 34.98 -6.68 -0.54
N THR A 491 35.88 -7.11 0.35
CA THR A 491 37.33 -6.93 0.20
C THR A 491 38.01 -8.29 0.15
N ILE A 492 38.89 -8.50 -0.81
CA ILE A 492 39.73 -9.71 -0.85
C ILE A 492 40.73 -9.64 0.30
N LYS A 493 40.69 -10.64 1.18
CA LYS A 493 41.55 -10.69 2.37
C LYS A 493 43.03 -10.68 2.00
N ALA A 494 43.83 -9.98 2.80
CA ALA A 494 45.29 -10.07 2.70
C ALA A 494 45.81 -11.51 2.91
N THR A 495 45.04 -12.31 3.67
CA THR A 495 45.33 -13.73 3.93
C THR A 495 44.72 -14.69 2.92
N ALA A 496 44.03 -14.19 1.89
CA ALA A 496 43.43 -15.02 0.86
C ALA A 496 44.49 -15.94 0.23
N LYS A 497 44.05 -17.16 -0.16
CA LYS A 497 44.94 -18.15 -0.75
C LYS A 497 45.33 -17.76 -2.18
N ASP A 498 46.61 -17.96 -2.52
CA ASP A 498 47.03 -17.75 -3.89
C ASP A 498 46.48 -18.87 -4.80
N GLY A 499 46.18 -18.53 -6.03
CA GLY A 499 45.64 -19.46 -7.04
C GLY A 499 44.20 -19.85 -6.88
N VAL A 500 43.46 -19.32 -5.89
CA VAL A 500 42.09 -19.73 -5.65
C VAL A 500 41.09 -19.02 -6.53
N ASP A 501 40.08 -19.76 -7.00
CA ASP A 501 38.85 -19.19 -7.56
C ASP A 501 37.90 -18.85 -6.42
N ILE A 502 37.48 -17.60 -6.30
CA ILE A 502 36.49 -17.11 -5.36
C ILE A 502 35.14 -17.10 -6.05
N GLU A 503 34.30 -18.06 -5.72
CA GLU A 503 32.97 -18.19 -6.28
C GLU A 503 31.94 -17.61 -5.32
N ASN A 504 30.91 -16.99 -5.88
CA ASN A 504 29.78 -16.46 -5.11
C ASN A 504 28.47 -16.67 -5.86
N THR A 505 27.51 -17.31 -5.18
CA THR A 505 26.17 -17.60 -5.70
C THR A 505 25.14 -17.18 -4.66
N ALA A 506 24.14 -16.43 -5.08
CA ALA A 506 23.00 -16.09 -4.22
C ALA A 506 21.76 -16.90 -4.61
N SER A 507 20.74 -16.88 -3.77
CA SER A 507 19.41 -17.42 -4.06
C SER A 507 18.36 -16.42 -3.63
N GLN A 508 17.26 -16.34 -4.36
CA GLN A 508 16.05 -15.66 -3.91
C GLN A 508 15.08 -16.70 -3.34
N THR A 509 14.50 -16.39 -2.18
CA THR A 509 13.46 -17.21 -1.53
C THR A 509 12.20 -16.36 -1.37
N VAL A 510 11.06 -16.95 -1.66
CA VAL A 510 9.73 -16.38 -1.44
C VAL A 510 8.97 -17.27 -0.48
N HIS A 511 8.41 -16.70 0.58
CA HIS A 511 7.48 -17.43 1.46
C HIS A 511 6.07 -17.06 1.03
N GLN A 512 5.33 -18.02 0.52
CA GLN A 512 3.95 -17.86 0.06
C GLN A 512 3.02 -18.73 0.89
N TYR A 513 1.97 -18.13 1.42
CA TYR A 513 0.92 -18.85 2.13
C TYR A 513 -0.11 -19.42 1.15
N ASP A 514 -0.41 -20.70 1.27
CA ASP A 514 -1.52 -21.34 0.56
C ASP A 514 -2.72 -21.44 1.51
N PRO A 515 -3.76 -20.63 1.34
CA PRO A 515 -4.93 -20.61 2.22
C PRO A 515 -5.78 -21.88 2.09
N THR A 516 -5.68 -22.61 0.98
CA THR A 516 -6.43 -23.86 0.76
C THR A 516 -5.82 -25.03 1.51
N LYS A 517 -4.49 -25.02 1.70
CA LYS A 517 -3.75 -26.04 2.45
C LYS A 517 -3.39 -25.60 3.87
N LYS A 518 -3.55 -24.33 4.19
CA LYS A 518 -3.06 -23.69 5.42
C LYS A 518 -1.56 -23.94 5.65
N SER A 519 -0.76 -23.84 4.60
CA SER A 519 0.69 -24.10 4.62
C SER A 519 1.47 -22.99 3.95
N VAL A 520 2.77 -22.91 4.28
CA VAL A 520 3.71 -21.96 3.66
C VAL A 520 4.59 -22.70 2.67
N GLU A 521 4.47 -22.35 1.41
CA GLU A 521 5.38 -22.80 0.35
C GLU A 521 6.60 -21.87 0.31
N LYS A 522 7.77 -22.41 -0.05
CA LYS A 522 9.04 -21.67 -0.05
C LYS A 522 9.81 -21.87 -1.36
N PRO A 523 9.27 -21.43 -2.48
CA PRO A 523 10.02 -21.48 -3.72
C PRO A 523 11.32 -20.71 -3.61
N GLU A 524 12.41 -21.34 -4.07
CA GLU A 524 13.76 -20.78 -4.07
C GLU A 524 14.36 -20.94 -5.46
N LYS A 525 15.11 -19.93 -5.89
CA LYS A 525 15.83 -19.97 -7.16
C LYS A 525 17.22 -19.35 -7.01
N PRO A 526 18.29 -20.05 -7.43
CA PRO A 526 19.63 -19.49 -7.43
C PRO A 526 19.82 -18.48 -8.54
N THR A 527 20.80 -17.59 -8.32
CA THR A 527 21.40 -16.72 -9.34
C THR A 527 22.49 -17.48 -10.11
N GLU A 528 23.06 -16.82 -11.12
CA GLU A 528 24.33 -17.24 -11.71
C GLU A 528 25.44 -17.19 -10.65
N THR A 529 26.47 -18.02 -10.84
CA THR A 529 27.67 -18.00 -10.01
C THR A 529 28.65 -16.99 -10.61
N ARG A 530 29.09 -16.04 -9.81
CA ARG A 530 30.15 -15.11 -10.19
C ARG A 530 31.48 -15.56 -9.64
N VAL A 531 32.55 -15.44 -10.43
CA VAL A 531 33.87 -15.97 -10.12
C VAL A 531 34.91 -14.91 -10.35
N VAL A 532 35.75 -14.69 -9.38
CA VAL A 532 37.03 -13.98 -9.54
C VAL A 532 38.16 -14.88 -9.08
N ASN A 533 39.38 -14.62 -9.52
CA ASN A 533 40.52 -15.47 -9.18
C ASN A 533 41.68 -14.66 -8.66
N ILE A 534 42.46 -15.28 -7.79
CA ILE A 534 43.72 -14.74 -7.28
C ILE A 534 44.83 -15.46 -8.03
N PRO A 535 45.89 -14.75 -8.52
CA PRO A 535 46.99 -15.42 -9.21
C PRO A 535 47.73 -16.38 -8.29
N THR A 536 48.25 -17.45 -8.84
CA THR A 536 49.21 -18.30 -8.12
C THR A 536 50.61 -17.72 -8.32
N LYS A 537 51.49 -17.98 -7.35
CA LYS A 537 52.85 -17.49 -7.37
C LYS A 537 53.83 -18.64 -7.22
N VAL A 538 54.97 -18.51 -7.89
CA VAL A 538 56.08 -19.41 -7.72
C VAL A 538 57.36 -18.62 -7.53
N GLU A 539 58.16 -19.00 -6.55
CA GLU A 539 59.45 -18.44 -6.25
C GLU A 539 60.52 -19.51 -6.46
N PHE A 540 61.67 -19.07 -6.85
CA PHE A 540 62.85 -19.93 -6.91
C PHE A 540 64.08 -19.10 -6.56
N ASN A 541 65.02 -19.73 -5.84
CA ASN A 541 66.20 -19.09 -5.29
C ASN A 541 67.43 -19.79 -5.81
N PHE A 542 68.47 -19.00 -6.01
CA PHE A 542 69.82 -19.44 -6.37
C PHE A 542 70.78 -18.91 -5.33
N THR A 543 72.00 -19.44 -5.39
CA THR A 543 73.07 -18.98 -4.47
C THR A 543 74.31 -18.57 -5.26
N LYS A 544 75.10 -17.67 -4.69
CA LYS A 544 76.38 -17.21 -5.20
C LYS A 544 77.47 -17.54 -4.22
N LYS A 545 78.51 -18.17 -4.72
CA LYS A 545 79.75 -18.44 -3.99
C LYS A 545 80.93 -17.80 -4.70
N LEU A 546 81.86 -17.22 -3.92
CA LEU A 546 83.07 -16.66 -4.44
C LEU A 546 84.25 -17.31 -3.75
N GLU A 547 85.06 -18.00 -4.52
CA GLU A 547 86.33 -18.59 -4.03
C GLU A 547 87.51 -17.58 -4.13
N GLY A 548 88.30 -17.53 -3.13
CA GLY A 548 89.49 -16.71 -3.11
C GLY A 548 89.39 -15.41 -2.30
N ARG A 549 88.19 -14.89 -2.04
CA ARG A 549 87.92 -13.77 -1.12
C ARG A 549 86.45 -13.77 -0.65
N GLN A 550 86.17 -12.94 0.32
CA GLN A 550 84.84 -12.80 0.83
C GLN A 550 83.93 -12.15 -0.21
N LEU A 551 82.74 -12.72 -0.37
CA LEU A 551 81.68 -12.17 -1.20
C LEU A 551 81.07 -10.92 -0.56
N LYS A 552 80.78 -9.88 -1.33
CA LYS A 552 80.13 -8.66 -0.89
C LYS A 552 78.71 -8.59 -1.43
N GLU A 553 77.86 -7.87 -0.67
CA GLU A 553 76.51 -7.59 -1.10
C GLU A 553 76.50 -6.76 -2.39
N GLY A 554 75.62 -7.15 -3.33
CA GLY A 554 75.42 -6.48 -4.61
C GLY A 554 76.59 -6.54 -5.59
N GLU A 555 77.50 -7.48 -5.40
CA GLU A 555 78.71 -7.59 -6.18
C GLU A 555 78.50 -8.20 -7.56
N PHE A 556 77.66 -9.24 -7.65
CA PHE A 556 77.37 -9.91 -8.93
C PHE A 556 75.88 -9.76 -9.28
N SER A 557 75.60 -9.64 -10.56
CA SER A 557 74.27 -9.48 -11.08
C SER A 557 73.81 -10.76 -11.82
N PHE A 558 72.54 -11.08 -11.68
CA PHE A 558 71.93 -12.27 -12.28
C PHE A 558 70.65 -11.86 -13.01
N VAL A 559 70.46 -12.45 -14.19
CA VAL A 559 69.28 -12.18 -15.03
C VAL A 559 68.43 -13.42 -15.11
N LEU A 560 67.12 -13.18 -14.94
CA LEU A 560 66.07 -14.14 -15.25
C LEU A 560 65.56 -13.85 -16.67
N LYS A 561 65.55 -14.84 -17.53
CA LYS A 561 65.06 -14.72 -18.90
C LYS A 561 63.95 -15.70 -19.19
N ASP A 562 63.05 -15.30 -20.09
CA ASP A 562 62.02 -16.19 -20.62
C ASP A 562 62.57 -17.16 -21.69
N LYS A 563 61.74 -18.04 -22.22
CA LYS A 563 62.08 -18.99 -23.25
C LYS A 563 62.65 -18.38 -24.56
N ASP A 564 62.33 -17.11 -24.81
CA ASP A 564 62.76 -16.37 -26.01
C ASP A 564 64.02 -15.54 -25.75
N GLY A 565 64.56 -15.62 -24.54
CA GLY A 565 65.77 -14.92 -24.12
C GLY A 565 65.57 -13.48 -23.64
N ASN A 566 64.32 -13.02 -23.53
CA ASN A 566 64.02 -11.68 -23.01
C ASN A 566 64.29 -11.66 -21.49
N VAL A 567 64.95 -10.58 -21.03
CA VAL A 567 65.22 -10.39 -19.60
C VAL A 567 63.93 -9.96 -18.90
N ILE A 568 63.49 -10.79 -17.94
CA ILE A 568 62.33 -10.52 -17.08
C ILE A 568 62.77 -9.65 -15.88
N GLU A 569 63.86 -10.05 -15.21
CA GLU A 569 64.37 -9.36 -14.02
C GLU A 569 65.89 -9.48 -13.90
N THR A 570 66.51 -8.46 -13.31
CA THR A 570 67.91 -8.48 -12.95
C THR A 570 68.05 -8.23 -11.47
N VAL A 571 68.67 -9.14 -10.76
CA VAL A 571 68.89 -9.06 -9.31
C VAL A 571 70.37 -9.16 -8.97
N LYS A 572 70.74 -8.84 -7.75
CA LYS A 572 72.10 -8.97 -7.22
C LYS A 572 72.08 -9.91 -6.02
N ASN A 573 73.26 -10.50 -5.75
CA ASN A 573 73.44 -11.31 -4.55
C ASN A 573 73.37 -10.47 -3.27
N ASP A 574 72.87 -11.01 -2.19
CA ASP A 574 73.06 -10.46 -0.86
C ASP A 574 74.46 -10.81 -0.27
N ALA A 575 74.75 -10.33 0.94
CA ALA A 575 76.05 -10.59 1.61
C ALA A 575 76.23 -12.07 1.97
N ALA A 576 75.15 -12.85 2.10
CA ALA A 576 75.17 -14.29 2.39
C ALA A 576 75.26 -15.15 1.09
N GLY A 577 75.18 -14.48 -0.06
CA GLY A 577 75.21 -15.14 -1.39
C GLY A 577 73.83 -15.54 -1.92
N ASN A 578 72.72 -15.13 -1.27
CA ASN A 578 71.42 -15.46 -1.83
C ASN A 578 71.10 -14.59 -3.07
N ILE A 579 70.51 -15.20 -4.06
CA ILE A 579 70.02 -14.58 -5.27
C ILE A 579 68.49 -14.77 -5.27
N LYS A 580 67.75 -13.71 -5.02
CA LYS A 580 66.27 -13.77 -4.93
C LYS A 580 65.64 -12.99 -6.06
N PHE A 581 64.89 -13.66 -6.89
CA PHE A 581 64.00 -13.07 -7.91
C PHE A 581 62.63 -12.79 -7.29
N SER A 582 61.90 -11.83 -7.86
CA SER A 582 60.51 -11.61 -7.55
C SER A 582 59.70 -12.87 -7.93
N ALA A 583 58.65 -13.15 -7.19
CA ALA A 583 57.74 -14.26 -7.50
C ALA A 583 57.12 -14.07 -8.90
N LEU A 584 57.13 -15.11 -9.70
CA LEU A 584 56.39 -15.13 -10.98
C LEU A 584 54.92 -15.42 -10.66
N GLU A 585 54.04 -14.59 -11.21
CA GLU A 585 52.58 -14.71 -11.06
C GLU A 585 51.95 -15.34 -12.30
N PHE A 586 51.06 -16.31 -12.10
CA PHE A 586 50.30 -16.93 -13.17
C PHE A 586 48.82 -16.80 -12.86
N LYS A 587 48.05 -16.44 -13.90
CA LYS A 587 46.62 -16.20 -13.84
C LYS A 587 45.87 -17.41 -14.39
N ARG A 588 44.58 -17.48 -14.13
CA ARG A 588 43.66 -18.45 -14.73
C ARG A 588 43.73 -18.30 -16.26
N GLY A 589 43.79 -19.43 -16.98
CA GLY A 589 43.99 -19.47 -18.43
C GLY A 589 45.46 -19.50 -18.87
N GLU A 590 46.40 -19.43 -17.92
CA GLU A 590 47.83 -19.57 -18.13
C GLU A 590 48.36 -20.93 -17.66
N GLU A 591 47.51 -21.95 -17.69
CA GLU A 591 47.93 -23.33 -17.44
C GLU A 591 48.87 -23.80 -18.52
N GLY A 592 49.97 -24.48 -18.12
CA GLY A 592 50.98 -24.93 -19.07
C GLY A 592 52.36 -25.10 -18.46
N THR A 593 53.34 -25.34 -19.31
CA THR A 593 54.74 -25.47 -18.90
C THR A 593 55.57 -24.32 -19.48
N TYR A 594 56.27 -23.63 -18.60
CA TYR A 594 57.11 -22.48 -18.92
C TYR A 594 58.54 -22.78 -18.58
N THR A 595 59.48 -22.34 -19.46
CA THR A 595 60.91 -22.52 -19.26
C THR A 595 61.56 -21.16 -19.10
N TYR A 596 62.36 -21.04 -18.07
CA TYR A 596 63.17 -19.85 -17.76
C TYR A 596 64.60 -20.21 -17.64
N THR A 597 65.50 -19.23 -17.84
CA THR A 597 66.93 -19.39 -17.64
C THR A 597 67.43 -18.33 -16.70
N VAL A 598 68.31 -18.72 -15.77
CA VAL A 598 69.04 -17.84 -14.90
C VAL A 598 70.52 -17.88 -15.25
N GLU A 599 71.07 -16.74 -15.48
CA GLU A 599 72.47 -16.58 -15.87
C GLU A 599 73.14 -15.45 -15.03
N GLU A 600 74.44 -15.62 -14.79
CA GLU A 600 75.26 -14.51 -14.23
C GLU A 600 75.64 -13.53 -15.30
N VAL A 601 75.49 -12.25 -15.01
CA VAL A 601 75.97 -11.18 -15.90
C VAL A 601 77.46 -11.05 -15.76
N LYS A 602 78.18 -11.35 -16.83
CA LYS A 602 79.62 -11.24 -16.83
C LYS A 602 80.06 -9.78 -16.58
N GLY A 603 80.74 -9.58 -15.48
CA GLY A 603 81.31 -8.29 -15.10
C GLY A 603 82.64 -8.01 -15.78
N THR A 604 83.26 -6.91 -15.39
CA THR A 604 84.54 -6.42 -15.98
C THR A 604 85.71 -6.47 -14.97
N GLU A 605 85.49 -7.07 -13.79
CA GLU A 605 86.51 -7.16 -12.77
C GLU A 605 87.65 -8.10 -13.21
N ALA A 606 88.87 -7.55 -13.28
CA ALA A 606 90.02 -8.29 -13.66
C ALA A 606 90.43 -9.32 -12.58
N GLY A 607 90.72 -10.55 -13.01
CA GLY A 607 91.09 -11.63 -12.10
C GLY A 607 89.88 -12.43 -11.51
N VAL A 608 88.64 -12.10 -11.91
CA VAL A 608 87.45 -12.90 -11.58
C VAL A 608 87.12 -13.80 -12.75
N GLU A 609 87.10 -15.09 -12.50
CA GLU A 609 86.51 -16.09 -13.41
C GLU A 609 85.04 -16.21 -13.05
N TYR A 610 84.18 -15.80 -13.99
CA TYR A 610 82.72 -15.82 -13.85
C TYR A 610 82.16 -17.17 -14.21
N ASP A 611 81.16 -17.60 -13.48
CA ASP A 611 80.46 -18.82 -13.80
C ASP A 611 79.77 -18.72 -15.16
N LYS A 612 79.79 -19.79 -15.91
CA LYS A 612 79.14 -19.88 -17.23
C LYS A 612 77.84 -20.70 -17.20
N MET A 613 77.38 -21.01 -16.00
CA MET A 613 76.16 -21.77 -15.81
C MET A 613 74.98 -21.02 -16.40
N VAL A 614 74.18 -21.75 -17.19
CA VAL A 614 72.81 -21.35 -17.60
C VAL A 614 71.88 -22.30 -16.89
N ALA A 615 71.29 -21.82 -15.82
CA ALA A 615 70.42 -22.62 -14.99
C ALA A 615 68.98 -22.60 -15.57
N THR A 616 68.53 -23.73 -16.03
CA THR A 616 67.15 -23.85 -16.58
C THR A 616 66.18 -24.22 -15.51
N VAL A 617 65.15 -23.37 -15.36
CA VAL A 617 64.00 -23.60 -14.44
C VAL A 617 62.78 -23.92 -15.26
N THR A 618 62.07 -25.01 -14.94
CA THR A 618 60.78 -25.34 -15.53
C THR A 618 59.68 -25.06 -14.53
N VAL A 619 58.73 -24.22 -14.90
CA VAL A 619 57.51 -23.94 -14.09
C VAL A 619 56.32 -24.62 -14.73
N THR A 620 55.66 -25.48 -13.98
CA THR A 620 54.40 -26.12 -14.40
C THR A 620 53.24 -25.52 -13.67
N VAL A 621 52.29 -24.97 -14.43
CA VAL A 621 51.05 -24.38 -13.94
C VAL A 621 49.90 -25.34 -14.25
N THR A 622 49.25 -25.82 -13.20
CA THR A 622 48.13 -26.74 -13.30
C THR A 622 46.91 -26.23 -12.52
N LYS A 623 45.72 -26.57 -13.00
CA LYS A 623 44.48 -26.26 -12.33
C LYS A 623 43.79 -27.52 -11.92
N GLU A 624 43.50 -27.66 -10.61
CA GLU A 624 42.67 -28.71 -10.03
C GLU A 624 41.49 -28.12 -9.32
N GLY A 625 40.28 -28.37 -9.82
CA GLY A 625 39.06 -27.78 -9.27
C GLY A 625 39.11 -26.26 -9.29
N LYS A 626 39.08 -25.65 -8.09
CA LYS A 626 39.10 -24.19 -7.88
C LYS A 626 40.50 -23.62 -7.63
N VAL A 627 41.55 -24.43 -7.73
CA VAL A 627 42.91 -24.03 -7.36
C VAL A 627 43.84 -24.14 -8.54
N LEU A 628 44.50 -23.02 -8.86
CA LEU A 628 45.60 -22.90 -9.78
C LEU A 628 46.90 -23.03 -8.98
N THR A 629 47.78 -23.92 -9.35
CA THR A 629 49.05 -24.18 -8.67
C THR A 629 50.22 -24.00 -9.68
N ALA A 630 51.23 -23.26 -9.28
CA ALA A 630 52.49 -23.19 -10.02
C ALA A 630 53.59 -23.88 -9.19
N THR A 631 54.30 -24.79 -9.82
CA THR A 631 55.42 -25.53 -9.22
C THR A 631 56.65 -25.35 -10.07
N SER A 632 57.78 -25.13 -9.42
CA SER A 632 59.08 -25.01 -10.10
C SER A 632 59.93 -26.29 -9.99
N GLN A 633 60.53 -26.68 -11.06
CA GLN A 633 61.56 -27.68 -11.08
C GLN A 633 62.90 -26.99 -11.37
N LEU A 634 63.79 -26.96 -10.38
CA LEU A 634 65.12 -26.36 -10.47
C LEU A 634 66.09 -27.34 -11.11
N PRO A 635 67.18 -26.86 -11.71
CA PRO A 635 68.28 -27.69 -12.15
C PRO A 635 69.01 -28.36 -10.97
N GLY A 636 69.79 -29.39 -11.23
CA GLY A 636 70.55 -30.05 -10.17
C GLY A 636 71.65 -29.18 -9.50
N ASP A 637 72.07 -28.14 -10.24
CA ASP A 637 72.98 -27.14 -9.71
C ASP A 637 72.30 -25.78 -9.65
N THR A 638 72.30 -25.16 -8.49
CA THR A 638 71.68 -23.87 -8.19
C THR A 638 72.67 -22.84 -7.61
N GLU A 639 73.94 -23.20 -7.61
CA GLU A 639 75.00 -22.33 -7.04
C GLU A 639 75.93 -21.80 -8.14
N PHE A 640 75.97 -20.51 -8.32
CA PHE A 640 76.91 -19.81 -9.20
C PHE A 640 78.26 -19.63 -8.52
N ASN A 641 79.29 -20.24 -9.07
CA ASN A 641 80.63 -20.31 -8.48
C ASN A 641 81.63 -19.44 -9.26
N ASN A 642 82.07 -18.32 -8.65
CA ASN A 642 83.14 -17.51 -9.21
C ASN A 642 84.43 -17.75 -8.46
N LYS A 643 85.54 -17.63 -9.16
CA LYS A 643 86.87 -17.78 -8.56
C LYS A 643 87.72 -16.53 -8.83
N VAL A 644 88.34 -16.03 -7.77
CA VAL A 644 89.33 -14.94 -7.88
C VAL A 644 90.72 -15.53 -8.04
N THR A 645 91.31 -15.28 -9.18
CA THR A 645 92.67 -15.62 -9.43
C THR A 645 93.60 -14.54 -8.80
N PRO A 646 94.45 -14.88 -7.90
CA PRO A 646 95.41 -13.92 -7.38
C PRO A 646 96.25 -13.28 -8.50
N PRO A 647 96.56 -11.99 -8.42
CA PRO A 647 97.45 -11.37 -9.40
C PRO A 647 98.77 -12.14 -9.48
N SER A 648 99.16 -12.60 -10.68
CA SER A 648 100.47 -13.22 -10.93
C SER A 648 101.56 -12.23 -10.50
N THR A 649 102.36 -12.60 -9.53
CA THR A 649 103.54 -11.84 -9.10
C THR A 649 104.51 -11.73 -10.27
N PRO A 650 104.97 -10.53 -10.62
CA PRO A 650 106.00 -10.40 -11.68
C PRO A 650 107.37 -10.99 -11.21
N PRO A 651 108.29 -11.56 -12.11
CA PRO A 651 109.53 -12.14 -11.71
C PRO A 651 110.51 -11.10 -11.23
N THR A 652 111.19 -11.39 -10.12
CA THR A 652 112.32 -10.61 -9.50
C THR A 652 113.58 -10.76 -10.28
N THR A 653 114.16 -9.68 -10.76
CA THR A 653 115.54 -9.55 -11.04
C THR A 653 116.19 -8.33 -10.28
N PRO A 654 117.41 -8.49 -9.70
CA PRO A 654 117.92 -7.60 -8.69
C PRO A 654 118.75 -6.42 -9.23
N PRO A 655 119.37 -5.55 -8.37
CA PRO A 655 119.50 -4.06 -8.59
C PRO A 655 120.85 -3.56 -9.00
N THR A 656 120.94 -2.38 -9.61
CA THR A 656 122.14 -1.57 -9.62
C THR A 656 121.81 -0.07 -9.26
N THR A 657 122.58 0.42 -8.31
CA THR A 657 122.50 1.71 -7.67
C THR A 657 123.16 2.86 -8.41
N PRO A 658 123.40 4.04 -7.84
CA PRO A 658 122.59 5.27 -7.92
C PRO A 658 123.40 6.44 -8.55
N PRO A 659 123.34 7.75 -8.28
CA PRO A 659 122.60 8.63 -7.35
C PRO A 659 122.16 10.00 -7.96
N THR A 660 121.63 10.78 -7.19
CA THR A 660 121.71 12.20 -6.83
C THR A 660 120.42 13.08 -6.98
N THR A 661 120.11 13.66 -5.95
CA THR A 661 119.26 14.70 -5.43
C THR A 661 119.13 16.05 -6.13
N PRO A 662 118.39 17.00 -5.60
CA PRO A 662 117.01 17.46 -5.85
C PRO A 662 116.94 18.91 -6.35
N PRO A 663 115.95 19.74 -6.43
CA PRO A 663 115.08 20.25 -5.35
C PRO A 663 113.62 20.67 -5.71
N THR A 664 112.90 20.88 -4.71
CA THR A 664 111.51 21.40 -4.51
C THR A 664 111.30 22.90 -4.82
N PRO A 665 110.15 23.47 -4.53
CA PRO A 665 108.73 23.48 -4.97
C PRO A 665 108.30 24.88 -5.50
N PRO A 666 107.06 25.31 -5.72
CA PRO A 666 106.05 25.60 -4.66
C PRO A 666 104.58 25.56 -5.13
N LYS A 667 103.70 25.57 -4.14
CA LYS A 667 102.27 25.73 -4.05
C LYS A 667 101.85 27.21 -4.14
N PRO A 668 100.59 27.59 -3.96
CA PRO A 668 99.24 27.36 -4.49
C PRO A 668 98.58 28.67 -5.09
N PRO A 669 97.29 28.99 -5.17
CA PRO A 669 96.24 28.94 -4.13
C PRO A 669 94.79 28.72 -4.66
N LYS A 670 93.96 28.45 -3.72
CA LYS A 670 92.49 28.64 -3.72
C LYS A 670 92.08 30.13 -3.71
N PRO A 671 90.90 30.57 -4.00
CA PRO A 671 89.73 30.46 -3.12
C PRO A 671 88.36 30.56 -3.92
N LEU A 672 87.26 30.46 -3.38
CA LEU A 672 86.31 30.79 -2.35
C LEU A 672 84.89 30.68 -2.83
N LEU A 673 84.02 30.19 -1.97
CA LEU A 673 82.57 30.23 -1.90
C LEU A 673 81.96 31.67 -1.94
N PRO A 674 80.66 31.91 -2.08
CA PRO A 674 79.73 31.62 -1.00
C PRO A 674 78.27 31.22 -1.40
N ASN A 675 77.73 30.51 -0.47
CA ASN A 675 76.45 30.59 0.27
C ASN A 675 75.23 31.28 -0.34
N THR A 676 74.10 30.67 -0.34
CA THR A 676 73.03 30.65 0.72
C THR A 676 71.84 30.08 -0.01
N GLY A 677 70.97 29.36 0.50
CA GLY A 677 70.31 29.17 1.71
C GLY A 677 69.04 28.35 1.45
N GLU A 678 68.81 27.56 2.44
CA GLU A 678 67.52 27.12 3.01
C GLU A 678 66.43 26.49 2.16
N GLU A 679 66.18 25.34 2.58
CA GLU A 679 65.01 24.64 3.18
C GLU A 679 63.94 24.23 2.18
N SER A 680 63.39 23.13 2.15
CA SER A 680 63.13 21.99 3.00
C SER A 680 62.20 21.03 2.23
N THR A 681 62.30 19.81 2.63
CA THR A 681 61.31 18.74 2.67
C THR A 681 60.81 18.06 1.41
N SER A 682 61.25 16.83 1.41
CA SER A 682 60.53 15.58 1.25
C SER A 682 59.86 15.25 -0.06
N GLY A 683 60.28 14.15 -0.56
CA GLY A 683 59.45 13.03 -0.82
C GLY A 683 59.52 12.48 -2.24
N ALA A 684 60.34 11.55 -2.38
CA ALA A 684 60.20 10.26 -3.06
C ALA A 684 59.45 10.13 -4.37
N LEU A 685 60.12 9.45 -5.17
CA LEU A 685 59.87 8.34 -6.06
C LEU A 685 59.76 8.65 -7.55
N ALA A 686 60.80 8.27 -8.16
CA ALA A 686 60.88 7.99 -9.56
C ALA A 686 60.11 6.71 -9.95
N GLY A 687 59.24 6.82 -10.91
CA GLY A 687 58.73 5.69 -11.64
C GLY A 687 59.14 5.82 -13.08
N PHE A 688 59.91 4.89 -13.56
CA PHE A 688 60.26 4.79 -14.94
C PHE A 688 59.11 4.28 -15.77
N GLY A 689 58.63 5.09 -16.67
CA GLY A 689 57.82 4.62 -17.80
C GLY A 689 58.65 4.45 -19.04
N THR A 690 58.54 3.37 -19.69
CA THR A 690 58.95 3.15 -21.09
C THR A 690 57.73 3.15 -21.94
N LEU A 691 57.64 4.11 -22.75
CA LEU A 691 57.68 4.24 -24.19
C LEU A 691 57.38 2.97 -24.98
N LEU A 692 56.33 2.97 -25.74
CA LEU A 692 56.34 2.57 -27.15
C LEU A 692 55.24 3.32 -27.92
N ALA A 693 55.77 4.04 -28.88
CA ALA A 693 55.09 4.64 -29.99
C ALA A 693 54.33 3.56 -30.81
N GLY A 694 53.33 3.83 -31.50
CA GLY A 694 53.07 4.82 -32.47
C GLY A 694 51.92 4.42 -33.35
N ILE A 695 51.53 5.39 -33.99
CA ILE A 695 50.89 5.57 -35.28
C ILE A 695 49.43 5.93 -35.27
N ALA A 696 49.30 7.19 -35.53
CA ALA A 696 48.10 7.91 -35.95
C ALA A 696 47.65 7.49 -37.35
N LEU A 697 46.37 7.65 -37.61
CA LEU A 697 45.79 8.36 -38.77
C LEU A 697 44.31 8.47 -38.51
N ALA A 698 43.80 9.62 -38.19
CA ALA A 698 43.40 10.73 -39.04
C ALA A 698 42.08 10.51 -39.79
N VAL A 699 41.08 11.30 -39.29
CA VAL A 699 40.22 12.18 -40.10
C VAL A 699 39.07 11.56 -40.91
N ARG A 700 37.81 11.83 -40.56
CA ARG A 700 37.02 12.90 -41.18
C ARG A 700 35.58 13.02 -40.66
N ARG A 701 35.23 14.21 -40.39
CA ARG A 701 33.87 14.76 -40.24
C ARG A 701 32.96 14.46 -41.44
N ARG A 702 31.66 14.30 -41.15
CA ARG A 702 30.52 15.05 -41.71
C ARG A 702 29.30 14.58 -40.94
N LYS A 703 28.58 15.39 -40.23
CA LYS A 703 27.53 16.40 -40.56
C LYS A 703 26.58 15.89 -41.67
N ASP A 704 25.40 15.70 -41.36
CA ASP A 704 24.18 16.43 -41.56
C ASP A 704 22.95 15.48 -41.54
N GLU A 705 21.97 15.88 -40.77
CA GLU A 705 20.56 16.07 -41.09
C GLU A 705 19.74 14.88 -41.63
N GLU A 706 18.88 14.35 -40.88
CA GLU A 706 17.44 14.65 -40.81
C GLU A 706 16.84 14.20 -39.45
#